data_12d480219335a10a1e7e4df1533148e2
#
_entry.id   12d480219335a10a1e7e4df1533148e2
#
_cell.length_a   1.000
_cell.length_b   1.000
_cell.length_c   1.000
_cell.angle_alpha   90.00
_cell.angle_beta   90.00
_cell.angle_gamma   90.00
#
_symmetry.space_group_name_H-M   'P 1'
#
loop_
_entity.id
_entity.type
_entity.pdbx_description
1 polymer ?
#
loop_
_entity_poly.entity_id
_entity_poly.type
_entity_poly.pdbx_seq_one_letter_code
_entity_poly.pdbx_strand_id
1 'polypeptide(L)'
;MPRRARIGTAAWPGQAAMPDQVRPDLWTQVDADALPEDRRELFLRRKTGIQLYFDGATEAEIREACGFGRSHIYRLITERCLAQHPDGNVNGWRGALPHRRVKEWSRTTPLEVSDAGAGAAGALRWLFESPGGSDLEAKFRKQIVGKVPKLAAAKRPKQELFTWFIKELRAAGLEARGEWPFNVERLGYVSICKFIDKVMDENPRRQRQLLGGREAERKARAGDGADRPRLRVFQRVECDAHKLDSRMVVAIPSPYGGYETRKIRRLWVIAIIEVESRAVLGYHLSLHPECNAEDVLRTVKRALTRWAPRELLWSGNAYVEGAGLPSAHHARYLGACWDEFSVDGAMANICARVERQLREVVGSTILKPQDPTSYTSRRSKDDRPFIESFFGQLARGGFHRLSTTTGSKPGDKRGANPEETAAETQFQLEYAEELLDTLIANYNARPHSGLGWRSPLAQLDFLTGREPERIRQADAGEVQRMVSIRKLCMLKGGVSTGRRPYVQFANARYSAEWLTLRTDLLGKLLWLQLEDEDDARFASVSTERGEFLGVVRAAPPWNRSPHTLYMRQAIRALEKRRMLHLTGQCDAVEELIRYAEGSKDKKLPPHPAYLEARRLLQQHAQALAGQPVPAPPAPHGEGSDYPPGVTTEPRRPLPPMQMAKTW
;
A
#
# COMPACT_ATOMS: atom_id res chain seq x y z
N MET A 1 66.89 -20.11 32.97
CA MET A 1 66.67 -19.24 31.79
C MET A 1 65.26 -19.42 31.31
N PRO A 2 64.50 -18.38 31.06
CA PRO A 2 63.15 -18.52 30.57
C PRO A 2 63.20 -19.25 29.23
N ARG A 3 62.30 -20.23 29.06
CA ARG A 3 62.18 -20.99 27.82
C ARG A 3 61.63 -20.11 26.74
N ARG A 4 62.32 -20.04 25.56
CA ARG A 4 61.84 -19.28 24.39
C ARG A 4 60.51 -19.84 23.91
N ALA A 5 59.55 -18.95 23.59
CA ALA A 5 58.32 -19.34 22.93
C ALA A 5 58.63 -19.89 21.53
N ARG A 6 58.08 -21.08 21.21
CA ARG A 6 58.28 -21.75 19.90
C ARG A 6 56.94 -22.01 19.22
N ILE A 7 56.84 -21.70 17.94
CA ILE A 7 55.73 -22.10 17.08
C ILE A 7 56.32 -22.78 15.84
N GLY A 8 56.05 -24.06 15.69
CA GLY A 8 56.74 -24.90 14.70
C GLY A 8 58.24 -24.93 14.94
N THR A 9 59.03 -24.65 13.92
CA THR A 9 60.50 -24.58 13.99
C THR A 9 61.02 -23.19 14.43
N ALA A 10 60.16 -22.18 14.41
CA ALA A 10 60.53 -20.82 14.76
C ALA A 10 60.55 -20.59 16.27
N ALA A 11 61.60 -19.96 16.78
CA ALA A 11 61.74 -19.56 18.17
C ALA A 11 62.21 -18.10 18.25
N TRP A 12 61.58 -17.33 19.11
CA TRP A 12 61.88 -15.88 19.23
C TRP A 12 62.42 -15.58 20.64
N PRO A 13 63.36 -14.67 20.77
CA PRO A 13 63.95 -14.31 22.06
C PRO A 13 62.97 -13.50 22.94
N GLY A 14 61.89 -13.00 22.40
CA GLY A 14 60.85 -12.24 23.10
C GLY A 14 59.73 -11.83 22.15
N GLN A 15 58.64 -11.30 22.68
CA GLN A 15 57.43 -10.94 21.90
C GLN A 15 57.73 -9.89 20.82
N ALA A 16 58.63 -8.93 21.09
CA ALA A 16 58.96 -7.87 20.13
C ALA A 16 59.66 -8.38 18.83
N ALA A 17 60.27 -9.57 18.87
CA ALA A 17 60.90 -10.20 17.71
C ALA A 17 59.94 -11.09 16.89
N MET A 18 58.69 -11.21 17.29
CA MET A 18 57.69 -12.05 16.62
C MET A 18 57.03 -11.30 15.45
N PRO A 19 56.68 -12.00 14.39
CA PRO A 19 55.82 -11.42 13.34
C PRO A 19 54.48 -10.93 13.93
N ASP A 20 53.94 -9.85 13.38
CA ASP A 20 52.72 -9.21 13.89
C ASP A 20 51.55 -10.19 14.07
N GLN A 21 51.38 -11.16 13.17
CA GLN A 21 50.33 -12.17 13.24
C GLN A 21 50.46 -13.09 14.48
N VAL A 22 51.66 -13.24 15.02
CA VAL A 22 51.95 -14.14 16.16
C VAL A 22 51.92 -13.37 17.49
N ARG A 23 51.92 -12.05 17.44
CA ARG A 23 52.02 -11.19 18.63
C ARG A 23 50.66 -11.03 19.31
N PRO A 24 50.46 -11.50 20.57
CA PRO A 24 49.21 -11.44 21.27
C PRO A 24 48.71 -10.01 21.57
N ASP A 25 49.63 -9.04 21.70
CA ASP A 25 49.33 -7.63 21.95
C ASP A 25 48.64 -6.97 20.76
N LEU A 26 48.88 -7.46 19.54
CA LEU A 26 48.27 -6.96 18.30
C LEU A 26 46.97 -7.71 17.93
N TRP A 27 46.61 -8.75 18.64
CA TRP A 27 45.41 -9.51 18.34
C TRP A 27 44.14 -8.73 18.67
N THR A 28 43.13 -8.89 17.83
CA THR A 28 41.80 -8.30 18.07
C THR A 28 41.28 -8.65 19.45
N GLN A 29 40.98 -7.63 20.24
CA GLN A 29 40.45 -7.78 21.59
C GLN A 29 39.08 -8.41 21.59
N VAL A 30 38.76 -9.17 22.63
CA VAL A 30 37.44 -9.76 22.86
C VAL A 30 36.94 -9.18 24.17
N ASP A 31 35.73 -8.64 24.14
CA ASP A 31 35.04 -8.18 25.34
C ASP A 31 34.62 -9.41 26.17
N ALA A 32 35.34 -9.64 27.26
CA ALA A 32 35.08 -10.76 28.14
C ALA A 32 33.80 -10.56 28.97
N ASP A 33 33.41 -9.31 29.23
CA ASP A 33 32.26 -9.01 30.05
C ASP A 33 30.93 -9.25 29.30
N ALA A 34 30.98 -9.25 27.99
CA ALA A 34 29.85 -9.62 27.14
C ALA A 34 29.60 -11.13 27.05
N LEU A 35 30.47 -11.98 27.63
CA LEU A 35 30.33 -13.43 27.58
C LEU A 35 29.53 -13.96 28.77
N PRO A 36 28.71 -15.05 28.58
CA PRO A 36 28.12 -15.79 29.67
C PRO A 36 29.21 -16.27 30.66
N GLU A 37 28.88 -16.33 31.94
CA GLU A 37 29.85 -16.52 33.02
C GLU A 37 30.69 -17.81 32.86
N ASP A 38 30.06 -18.92 32.47
CA ASP A 38 30.73 -20.20 32.19
C ASP A 38 31.78 -20.09 31.07
N ARG A 39 31.47 -19.31 30.04
CA ARG A 39 32.37 -19.08 28.89
C ARG A 39 33.43 -18.04 29.18
N ARG A 40 33.10 -17.06 29.99
CA ARG A 40 33.99 -15.98 30.43
C ARG A 40 35.15 -16.55 31.26
N GLU A 41 34.88 -17.37 32.28
CA GLU A 41 35.88 -18.00 33.07
C GLU A 41 36.83 -18.84 32.21
N LEU A 42 36.30 -19.71 31.37
CA LEU A 42 37.08 -20.54 30.48
C LEU A 42 37.91 -19.74 29.48
N PHE A 43 37.37 -18.63 28.95
CA PHE A 43 38.09 -17.72 28.06
C PHE A 43 39.26 -17.05 28.78
N LEU A 44 39.07 -16.54 29.99
CA LEU A 44 40.10 -15.88 30.78
C LEU A 44 41.23 -16.86 31.13
N ARG A 45 40.91 -18.09 31.56
CA ARG A 45 41.91 -19.15 31.81
C ARG A 45 42.73 -19.45 30.56
N ARG A 46 42.10 -19.55 29.37
CA ARG A 46 42.82 -19.75 28.10
C ARG A 46 43.69 -18.55 27.76
N LYS A 47 43.19 -17.32 27.96
CA LYS A 47 43.94 -16.09 27.73
C LYS A 47 45.20 -16.03 28.58
N THR A 48 45.08 -16.29 29.89
CA THR A 48 46.23 -16.37 30.84
C THR A 48 47.24 -17.43 30.40
N GLY A 49 46.79 -18.63 30.03
CA GLY A 49 47.68 -19.68 29.58
C GLY A 49 48.43 -19.33 28.28
N ILE A 50 47.79 -18.68 27.35
CA ILE A 50 48.39 -18.18 26.10
C ILE A 50 49.44 -17.10 26.39
N GLN A 51 49.15 -16.16 27.28
CA GLN A 51 50.07 -15.09 27.67
C GLN A 51 51.32 -15.69 28.31
N LEU A 52 51.15 -16.56 29.31
CA LEU A 52 52.26 -17.26 29.99
C LEU A 52 53.10 -18.12 29.02
N TYR A 53 52.46 -18.72 28.01
CA TYR A 53 53.20 -19.45 26.98
C TYR A 53 54.15 -18.54 26.19
N PHE A 54 53.69 -17.38 25.78
CA PHE A 54 54.49 -16.40 25.05
C PHE A 54 55.55 -15.72 25.93
N ASP A 55 55.31 -15.60 27.23
CA ASP A 55 56.26 -15.09 28.22
C ASP A 55 57.34 -16.13 28.60
N GLY A 56 57.24 -17.34 28.07
CA GLY A 56 58.24 -18.39 28.27
C GLY A 56 58.09 -19.14 29.58
N ALA A 57 56.98 -19.10 30.26
CA ALA A 57 56.72 -19.81 31.52
C ALA A 57 56.82 -21.30 31.35
N THR A 58 57.14 -21.94 32.45
CA THR A 58 57.31 -23.42 32.55
C THR A 58 55.92 -24.10 32.46
N GLU A 59 55.91 -25.42 32.22
CA GLU A 59 54.68 -26.18 32.19
C GLU A 59 53.93 -26.16 33.53
N ALA A 60 54.72 -26.19 34.64
CA ALA A 60 54.14 -26.15 35.98
C ALA A 60 53.43 -24.82 36.25
N GLU A 61 54.04 -23.69 35.90
CA GLU A 61 53.50 -22.36 36.07
C GLU A 61 52.26 -22.17 35.21
N ILE A 62 52.25 -22.63 33.94
CA ILE A 62 51.09 -22.56 33.06
C ILE A 62 49.93 -23.40 33.62
N ARG A 63 50.22 -24.61 34.10
CA ARG A 63 49.19 -25.51 34.62
C ARG A 63 48.63 -25.01 35.95
N GLU A 64 49.45 -24.44 36.82
CA GLU A 64 48.98 -23.81 38.05
C GLU A 64 48.07 -22.61 37.80
N ALA A 65 48.43 -21.72 36.88
CA ALA A 65 47.69 -20.48 36.60
C ALA A 65 46.39 -20.69 35.80
N CYS A 66 46.36 -21.64 34.85
CA CYS A 66 45.21 -21.78 33.97
C CYS A 66 44.56 -23.17 33.94
N GLY A 67 45.17 -24.17 34.58
CA GLY A 67 44.67 -25.54 34.60
C GLY A 67 44.91 -26.33 33.32
N PHE A 68 45.61 -25.79 32.33
CA PHE A 68 45.90 -26.44 31.05
C PHE A 68 47.39 -26.77 30.91
N GLY A 69 47.69 -27.93 30.33
CA GLY A 69 49.08 -28.28 30.01
C GLY A 69 49.63 -27.47 28.83
N ARG A 70 50.94 -27.28 28.75
CA ARG A 70 51.64 -26.52 27.69
C ARG A 70 51.29 -27.00 26.29
N SER A 71 51.14 -28.31 26.07
CA SER A 71 50.74 -28.88 24.78
C SER A 71 49.33 -28.49 24.37
N HIS A 72 48.40 -28.36 25.33
CA HIS A 72 47.06 -27.89 25.06
C HIS A 72 47.07 -26.40 24.63
N ILE A 73 47.80 -25.57 25.34
CA ILE A 73 47.95 -24.15 24.99
C ILE A 73 48.64 -24.00 23.63
N TYR A 74 49.66 -24.78 23.34
CA TYR A 74 50.32 -24.78 22.04
C TYR A 74 49.32 -25.08 20.88
N ARG A 75 48.52 -26.14 21.02
CA ARG A 75 47.51 -26.48 20.03
C ARG A 75 46.43 -25.36 19.91
N LEU A 76 46.02 -24.76 21.02
CA LEU A 76 45.09 -23.65 21.02
C LEU A 76 45.64 -22.47 20.22
N ILE A 77 46.90 -22.13 20.38
CA ILE A 77 47.59 -21.09 19.63
C ILE A 77 47.64 -21.45 18.14
N THR A 78 48.23 -22.62 17.82
CA THR A 78 48.51 -22.98 16.42
C THR A 78 47.29 -23.32 15.59
N GLU A 79 46.32 -24.03 16.17
CA GLU A 79 45.15 -24.51 15.44
C GLU A 79 43.99 -23.52 15.44
N ARG A 80 43.94 -22.59 16.43
CA ARG A 80 42.80 -21.70 16.60
C ARG A 80 43.15 -20.21 16.53
N CYS A 81 44.16 -19.76 17.34
CA CYS A 81 44.50 -18.35 17.38
C CYS A 81 45.18 -17.87 16.08
N LEU A 82 46.09 -18.67 15.53
CA LEU A 82 46.80 -18.37 14.28
C LEU A 82 46.03 -18.74 13.00
N ALA A 83 44.87 -19.39 13.12
CA ALA A 83 44.03 -19.66 11.96
C ALA A 83 43.49 -18.35 11.37
N GLN A 84 43.42 -18.28 10.05
CA GLN A 84 42.88 -17.09 9.35
C GLN A 84 41.41 -16.87 9.67
N HIS A 85 41.04 -15.60 9.85
CA HIS A 85 39.68 -15.13 9.99
C HIS A 85 39.21 -14.49 8.66
N PRO A 86 37.92 -14.51 8.34
CA PRO A 86 37.36 -13.90 7.10
C PRO A 86 37.67 -12.41 6.90
N ASP A 87 38.06 -11.67 7.94
CA ASP A 87 38.49 -10.28 7.87
C ASP A 87 39.93 -10.08 7.35
N GLY A 88 40.60 -11.16 6.98
CA GLY A 88 41.99 -11.15 6.49
C GLY A 88 43.06 -11.20 7.57
N ASN A 89 42.70 -11.11 8.84
CA ASN A 89 43.62 -11.23 10.00
C ASN A 89 43.62 -12.67 10.58
N VAL A 90 44.47 -12.91 11.55
CA VAL A 90 44.37 -14.13 12.36
C VAL A 90 43.22 -14.03 13.37
N ASN A 91 42.68 -15.16 13.79
CA ASN A 91 41.64 -15.17 14.81
C ASN A 91 42.07 -14.52 16.13
N GLY A 92 43.32 -14.59 16.48
CA GLY A 92 43.86 -14.01 17.71
C GLY A 92 43.10 -14.47 18.97
N TRP A 93 42.67 -13.51 19.82
CA TRP A 93 41.87 -13.82 21.02
C TRP A 93 40.51 -14.42 20.70
N ARG A 94 39.95 -14.19 19.53
CA ARG A 94 38.72 -14.85 19.06
C ARG A 94 38.89 -16.37 18.96
N GLY A 95 40.12 -16.84 18.69
CA GLY A 95 40.46 -18.26 18.66
C GLY A 95 40.41 -18.93 20.06
N ALA A 96 40.62 -18.18 21.13
CA ALA A 96 40.54 -18.65 22.51
C ALA A 96 39.11 -18.82 23.03
N LEU A 97 38.08 -18.25 22.31
CA LEU A 97 36.67 -18.32 22.71
C LEU A 97 36.22 -19.79 22.83
N PRO A 98 35.56 -20.17 23.96
CA PRO A 98 34.95 -21.49 24.11
C PRO A 98 33.85 -21.73 23.07
N HIS A 99 33.69 -22.97 22.65
CA HIS A 99 32.64 -23.45 21.75
C HIS A 99 32.56 -22.74 20.37
N ARG A 100 33.48 -21.85 20.05
CA ARG A 100 33.60 -21.26 18.71
C ARG A 100 34.37 -22.20 17.79
N ARG A 101 33.80 -22.51 16.62
CA ARG A 101 34.51 -23.20 15.55
C ARG A 101 35.39 -22.22 14.79
N VAL A 102 36.67 -22.53 14.64
CA VAL A 102 37.65 -21.74 13.89
C VAL A 102 37.91 -22.34 12.50
N LYS A 103 37.85 -23.65 12.41
CA LYS A 103 37.94 -24.39 11.14
C LYS A 103 36.61 -25.07 10.85
N GLU A 104 36.24 -25.11 9.59
CA GLU A 104 35.12 -25.96 9.18
C GLU A 104 35.42 -27.41 9.54
N TRP A 105 34.39 -28.05 10.12
CA TRP A 105 34.53 -29.47 10.41
C TRP A 105 34.52 -30.27 9.12
N SER A 106 35.53 -31.12 8.90
CA SER A 106 35.57 -32.08 7.80
C SER A 106 35.55 -33.49 8.37
N ARG A 107 34.81 -34.37 7.72
CA ARG A 107 34.79 -35.79 8.05
C ARG A 107 36.09 -36.40 7.59
N THR A 108 36.76 -37.12 8.48
CA THR A 108 38.00 -37.86 8.17
C THR A 108 37.77 -39.36 8.02
N THR A 109 36.63 -39.86 8.52
CA THR A 109 36.28 -41.28 8.44
C THR A 109 35.37 -41.55 7.25
N PRO A 110 35.58 -42.59 6.45
CA PRO A 110 34.67 -42.98 5.38
C PRO A 110 33.22 -43.15 5.87
N LEU A 111 32.25 -42.93 4.97
CA LEU A 111 30.85 -43.27 5.22
C LEU A 111 30.72 -44.79 5.04
N GLU A 112 30.47 -45.49 6.11
CA GLU A 112 30.14 -46.92 6.05
C GLU A 112 28.71 -47.08 5.55
N VAL A 113 28.48 -48.07 4.68
CA VAL A 113 27.20 -48.34 4.01
C VAL A 113 26.17 -48.94 4.98
N SER A 114 26.57 -49.33 6.17
CA SER A 114 25.69 -50.00 7.13
C SER A 114 25.30 -49.13 8.31
N ASP A 115 24.06 -49.28 8.70
CA ASP A 115 23.34 -48.83 9.89
C ASP A 115 22.66 -47.46 9.80
N ALA A 116 21.36 -47.58 9.70
CA ALA A 116 20.41 -46.51 9.95
C ALA A 116 20.68 -45.89 11.34
N GLY A 117 21.43 -44.80 11.39
CA GLY A 117 21.71 -44.08 12.62
C GLY A 117 23.18 -43.69 12.89
N ALA A 118 24.15 -44.29 12.25
CA ALA A 118 25.54 -43.90 12.39
C ALA A 118 25.79 -42.57 11.65
N GLY A 119 25.86 -41.51 12.39
CA GLY A 119 26.26 -40.13 12.10
C GLY A 119 26.57 -39.74 10.65
N ALA A 120 25.57 -39.46 9.84
CA ALA A 120 25.72 -38.92 8.49
C ALA A 120 26.23 -37.45 8.46
N ALA A 121 26.79 -36.96 9.56
CA ALA A 121 27.37 -35.62 9.62
C ALA A 121 28.53 -35.49 8.63
N GLY A 122 28.50 -34.45 7.77
CA GLY A 122 29.52 -34.21 6.76
C GLY A 122 29.44 -35.08 5.51
N ALA A 123 28.43 -35.94 5.38
CA ALA A 123 28.27 -36.84 4.26
C ALA A 123 28.15 -36.09 2.90
N LEU A 124 27.42 -35.00 2.83
CA LEU A 124 27.33 -34.21 1.60
C LEU A 124 28.67 -33.63 1.17
N ARG A 125 29.48 -33.15 2.14
CA ARG A 125 30.80 -32.62 1.86
C ARG A 125 31.74 -33.74 1.41
N TRP A 126 31.70 -34.89 2.10
CA TRP A 126 32.45 -36.09 1.71
C TRP A 126 32.12 -36.51 0.29
N LEU A 127 30.82 -36.47 -0.11
CA LEU A 127 30.36 -36.77 -1.46
C LEU A 127 31.00 -35.82 -2.50
N PHE A 128 31.07 -34.53 -2.20
CA PHE A 128 31.69 -33.55 -3.08
C PHE A 128 33.21 -33.63 -3.18
N GLU A 129 33.87 -34.10 -2.13
CA GLU A 129 35.33 -34.32 -2.04
C GLU A 129 35.75 -35.68 -2.64
N SER A 130 34.79 -36.58 -2.96
CA SER A 130 35.05 -37.88 -3.58
C SER A 130 35.36 -37.75 -5.08
N PRO A 131 36.00 -38.76 -5.74
CA PRO A 131 36.27 -38.74 -7.14
C PRO A 131 34.96 -38.49 -7.98
N GLY A 132 34.96 -37.44 -8.81
CA GLY A 132 33.77 -36.99 -9.57
C GLY A 132 32.79 -36.12 -8.80
N GLY A 133 32.98 -35.97 -7.50
CA GLY A 133 32.12 -35.16 -6.61
C GLY A 133 32.22 -33.67 -6.87
N SER A 134 33.40 -33.17 -7.26
CA SER A 134 33.61 -31.75 -7.61
C SER A 134 32.76 -31.34 -8.83
N ASP A 135 32.65 -32.22 -9.82
CA ASP A 135 31.80 -31.97 -11.01
C ASP A 135 30.32 -31.97 -10.65
N LEU A 136 29.92 -32.84 -9.74
CA LEU A 136 28.56 -32.91 -9.21
C LEU A 136 28.22 -31.63 -8.42
N GLU A 137 29.13 -31.17 -7.55
CA GLU A 137 28.97 -29.91 -6.83
C GLU A 137 28.84 -28.73 -7.79
N ALA A 138 29.71 -28.63 -8.78
CA ALA A 138 29.68 -27.56 -9.78
C ALA A 138 28.37 -27.55 -10.57
N LYS A 139 27.87 -28.72 -10.98
CA LYS A 139 26.56 -28.85 -11.63
C LYS A 139 25.42 -28.41 -10.71
N PHE A 140 25.47 -28.81 -9.44
CA PHE A 140 24.43 -28.43 -8.49
C PHE A 140 24.44 -26.93 -8.18
N ARG A 141 25.62 -26.35 -7.96
CA ARG A 141 25.78 -24.89 -7.82
C ARG A 141 25.24 -24.14 -9.04
N LYS A 142 25.57 -24.58 -10.25
CA LYS A 142 25.03 -24.01 -11.49
C LYS A 142 23.50 -24.14 -11.57
N GLN A 143 22.95 -25.24 -11.09
CA GLN A 143 21.50 -25.46 -11.06
C GLN A 143 20.81 -24.54 -10.04
N ILE A 144 21.40 -24.33 -8.86
CA ILE A 144 20.89 -23.43 -7.83
C ILE A 144 20.89 -21.97 -8.31
N VAL A 145 21.99 -21.51 -8.91
CA VAL A 145 22.19 -20.13 -9.34
C VAL A 145 21.72 -19.89 -10.78
N GLY A 146 21.42 -20.93 -11.54
CA GLY A 146 21.07 -20.89 -12.95
C GLY A 146 19.86 -20.01 -13.28
N LYS A 147 19.79 -19.53 -14.54
CA LYS A 147 18.63 -18.77 -15.01
C LYS A 147 17.40 -19.69 -15.12
N VAL A 148 16.28 -19.23 -14.56
CA VAL A 148 14.98 -19.88 -14.78
C VAL A 148 14.48 -19.53 -16.18
N PRO A 149 14.01 -20.49 -17.01
CA PRO A 149 13.42 -20.19 -18.30
C PRO A 149 12.27 -19.17 -18.18
N LYS A 150 12.10 -18.31 -19.20
CA LYS A 150 11.08 -17.23 -19.16
C LYS A 150 9.64 -17.73 -18.95
N LEU A 151 9.36 -18.95 -19.39
CA LEU A 151 8.04 -19.61 -19.26
C LEU A 151 7.89 -20.42 -17.96
N ALA A 152 8.97 -20.59 -17.18
CA ALA A 152 8.91 -21.30 -15.91
C ALA A 152 8.46 -20.36 -14.77
N ALA A 153 8.05 -20.96 -13.66
CA ALA A 153 7.65 -20.23 -12.47
C ALA A 153 8.68 -19.16 -12.06
N ALA A 154 8.21 -17.99 -11.65
CA ALA A 154 9.06 -16.87 -11.24
C ALA A 154 9.95 -17.19 -10.03
N LYS A 155 9.61 -18.24 -9.30
CA LYS A 155 10.31 -18.72 -8.10
C LYS A 155 10.75 -20.17 -8.33
N ARG A 156 11.90 -20.53 -7.77
CA ARG A 156 12.35 -21.93 -7.74
C ARG A 156 12.35 -22.42 -6.29
N PRO A 157 11.37 -23.27 -5.91
CA PRO A 157 11.31 -23.80 -4.55
C PRO A 157 12.48 -24.77 -4.27
N LYS A 158 12.94 -24.82 -3.03
CA LYS A 158 13.99 -25.73 -2.58
C LYS A 158 13.68 -27.19 -2.87
N GLN A 159 12.39 -27.56 -2.80
CA GLN A 159 11.91 -28.89 -3.09
C GLN A 159 12.25 -29.33 -4.54
N GLU A 160 12.14 -28.43 -5.50
CA GLU A 160 12.46 -28.70 -6.90
C GLU A 160 13.96 -28.92 -7.08
N LEU A 161 14.79 -28.08 -6.45
CA LEU A 161 16.24 -28.23 -6.46
C LEU A 161 16.69 -29.53 -5.79
N PHE A 162 16.07 -29.90 -4.68
CA PHE A 162 16.29 -31.15 -4.00
C PHE A 162 15.92 -32.34 -4.89
N THR A 163 14.74 -32.34 -5.48
CA THR A 163 14.29 -33.42 -6.37
C THR A 163 15.20 -33.58 -7.57
N TRP A 164 15.65 -32.47 -8.17
CA TRP A 164 16.64 -32.50 -9.23
C TRP A 164 17.96 -33.15 -8.79
N PHE A 165 18.47 -32.74 -7.62
CA PHE A 165 19.74 -33.26 -7.09
C PHE A 165 19.65 -34.76 -6.80
N ILE A 166 18.58 -35.23 -6.17
CA ILE A 166 18.34 -36.65 -5.94
C ILE A 166 18.29 -37.43 -7.25
N LYS A 167 17.70 -36.86 -8.31
CA LYS A 167 17.69 -37.48 -9.64
C LYS A 167 19.12 -37.64 -10.23
N GLU A 168 19.96 -36.61 -10.07
CA GLU A 168 21.37 -36.70 -10.50
C GLU A 168 22.15 -37.76 -9.73
N LEU A 169 21.92 -37.89 -8.42
CA LEU A 169 22.55 -38.91 -7.58
C LEU A 169 22.11 -40.32 -7.96
N ARG A 170 20.84 -40.50 -8.33
CA ARG A 170 20.35 -41.79 -8.89
C ARG A 170 21.03 -42.15 -10.21
N ALA A 171 21.14 -41.17 -11.09
CA ALA A 171 21.84 -41.36 -12.36
C ALA A 171 23.32 -41.72 -12.18
N ALA A 172 23.94 -41.23 -11.13
CA ALA A 172 25.31 -41.57 -10.72
C ALA A 172 25.42 -42.94 -10.00
N GLY A 173 24.30 -43.68 -9.84
CA GLY A 173 24.28 -45.03 -9.28
C GLY A 173 24.40 -45.13 -7.76
N LEU A 174 24.28 -44.02 -7.01
CA LEU A 174 24.42 -44.02 -5.54
C LEU A 174 23.27 -44.81 -4.86
N GLU A 175 22.08 -44.77 -5.42
CA GLU A 175 20.92 -45.53 -4.90
C GLU A 175 21.15 -47.04 -5.03
N ALA A 176 21.68 -47.52 -6.17
CA ALA A 176 21.96 -48.91 -6.39
C ALA A 176 23.11 -49.45 -5.45
N ARG A 177 24.00 -48.56 -5.00
CA ARG A 177 25.05 -48.88 -4.06
C ARG A 177 24.64 -48.70 -2.60
N GLY A 178 23.43 -48.24 -2.31
CA GLY A 178 22.95 -47.95 -0.96
C GLY A 178 23.73 -46.85 -0.26
N GLU A 179 24.38 -45.96 -1.00
CA GLU A 179 25.20 -44.89 -0.48
C GLU A 179 24.34 -43.69 -0.02
N TRP A 180 24.90 -42.81 0.80
CA TRP A 180 24.23 -41.57 1.17
C TRP A 180 23.87 -40.75 -0.10
N PRO A 181 22.68 -40.18 -0.21
CA PRO A 181 21.67 -40.02 0.83
C PRO A 181 20.59 -41.14 0.90
N PHE A 182 20.71 -42.19 0.12
CA PHE A 182 19.66 -43.22 0.00
C PHE A 182 19.60 -44.18 1.19
N ASN A 183 20.62 -44.18 2.04
CA ASN A 183 20.68 -44.93 3.29
C ASN A 183 20.14 -44.18 4.52
N VAL A 184 19.53 -43.02 4.36
CA VAL A 184 18.90 -42.21 5.42
C VAL A 184 17.44 -41.90 5.11
N GLU A 185 16.61 -41.94 6.16
CA GLU A 185 15.13 -41.85 6.04
C GLU A 185 14.63 -40.64 5.22
N ARG A 186 15.26 -39.49 5.36
CA ARG A 186 14.86 -38.25 4.65
C ARG A 186 15.74 -37.89 3.49
N LEU A 187 16.43 -38.85 2.89
CA LEU A 187 17.32 -38.66 1.74
C LEU A 187 18.25 -37.46 1.88
N GLY A 188 18.73 -37.18 3.09
CA GLY A 188 19.63 -36.06 3.36
C GLY A 188 19.04 -34.67 3.15
N TYR A 189 17.69 -34.53 3.09
CA TYR A 189 16.96 -33.28 2.76
C TYR A 189 17.49 -32.05 3.53
N VAL A 190 17.68 -32.17 4.85
CA VAL A 190 18.14 -31.06 5.70
C VAL A 190 19.55 -30.58 5.30
N SER A 191 20.46 -31.52 5.04
CA SER A 191 21.84 -31.19 4.64
C SER A 191 21.89 -30.56 3.25
N ILE A 192 21.10 -31.09 2.30
CA ILE A 192 20.99 -30.56 0.94
C ILE A 192 20.37 -29.17 0.97
N CYS A 193 19.30 -28.94 1.73
CA CYS A 193 18.68 -27.62 1.86
C CYS A 193 19.62 -26.58 2.50
N LYS A 194 20.41 -26.96 3.52
CA LYS A 194 21.43 -26.07 4.10
C LYS A 194 22.51 -25.70 3.08
N PHE A 195 22.90 -26.64 2.22
CA PHE A 195 23.83 -26.33 1.13
C PHE A 195 23.22 -25.39 0.10
N ILE A 196 21.95 -25.58 -0.27
CA ILE A 196 21.23 -24.66 -1.15
C ILE A 196 21.22 -23.26 -0.53
N ASP A 197 20.91 -23.11 0.76
CA ASP A 197 20.94 -21.83 1.46
C ASP A 197 22.33 -21.20 1.43
N LYS A 198 23.39 -21.96 1.73
CA LYS A 198 24.78 -21.49 1.66
C LYS A 198 25.11 -20.93 0.28
N VAL A 199 24.79 -21.66 -0.79
CA VAL A 199 25.05 -21.22 -2.17
C VAL A 199 24.22 -19.98 -2.52
N MET A 200 22.99 -19.89 -2.02
CA MET A 200 22.15 -18.70 -2.22
C MET A 200 22.71 -17.49 -1.47
N ASP A 201 23.21 -17.65 -0.25
CA ASP A 201 23.81 -16.59 0.57
C ASP A 201 25.13 -16.07 -0.05
N GLU A 202 25.89 -16.93 -0.69
CA GLU A 202 27.05 -16.54 -1.51
C GLU A 202 26.67 -15.71 -2.73
N ASN A 203 25.40 -15.77 -3.17
CA ASN A 203 24.87 -15.08 -4.35
C ASN A 203 23.62 -14.23 -4.03
N PRO A 204 23.70 -13.19 -3.20
CA PRO A 204 22.54 -12.50 -2.64
C PRO A 204 21.64 -11.82 -3.71
N ARG A 205 22.20 -11.36 -4.82
CA ARG A 205 21.40 -10.81 -5.93
C ARG A 205 20.51 -11.89 -6.55
N ARG A 206 21.10 -13.07 -6.76
CA ARG A 206 20.41 -14.18 -7.39
C ARG A 206 19.38 -14.81 -6.45
N GLN A 207 19.72 -14.91 -5.17
CA GLN A 207 18.80 -15.34 -4.12
C GLN A 207 17.51 -14.55 -4.12
N ARG A 208 17.59 -13.22 -4.15
CA ARG A 208 16.40 -12.35 -4.18
C ARG A 208 15.52 -12.62 -5.40
N GLN A 209 16.15 -12.83 -6.56
CA GLN A 209 15.43 -13.13 -7.79
C GLN A 209 14.76 -14.51 -7.76
N LEU A 210 15.43 -15.52 -7.20
CA LEU A 210 14.94 -16.91 -7.13
C LEU A 210 13.83 -17.08 -6.08
N LEU A 211 13.94 -16.40 -4.93
CA LEU A 211 12.97 -16.51 -3.82
C LEU A 211 11.79 -15.56 -3.97
N GLY A 212 12.03 -14.35 -4.44
CA GLY A 212 11.03 -13.28 -4.52
C GLY A 212 10.64 -12.86 -5.93
N GLY A 213 11.31 -13.39 -6.96
CA GLY A 213 11.12 -12.99 -8.34
C GLY A 213 11.77 -11.64 -8.69
N ARG A 214 11.53 -11.17 -9.91
CA ARG A 214 12.12 -9.92 -10.41
C ARG A 214 11.69 -8.69 -9.62
N GLU A 215 10.49 -8.74 -9.03
CA GLU A 215 9.96 -7.64 -8.24
C GLU A 215 10.71 -7.48 -6.91
N ALA A 216 11.01 -8.58 -6.21
CA ALA A 216 11.84 -8.56 -5.01
C ALA A 216 13.28 -8.09 -5.30
N GLU A 217 13.82 -8.47 -6.47
CA GLU A 217 15.12 -7.97 -6.92
C GLU A 217 15.09 -6.45 -7.15
N ARG A 218 14.01 -5.95 -7.78
CA ARG A 218 13.84 -4.50 -7.98
C ARG A 218 13.73 -3.76 -6.65
N LYS A 219 12.87 -4.24 -5.74
CA LYS A 219 12.69 -3.63 -4.41
C LYS A 219 14.00 -3.57 -3.63
N ALA A 220 14.80 -4.60 -3.75
CA ALA A 220 16.09 -4.66 -3.09
C ALA A 220 17.17 -3.77 -3.73
N ARG A 221 16.98 -3.32 -4.96
CA ARG A 221 17.82 -2.32 -5.62
C ARG A 221 17.39 -0.88 -5.31
N ALA A 222 16.25 -0.68 -4.62
CA ALA A 222 15.92 0.62 -4.11
C ALA A 222 17.02 1.03 -3.13
N GLY A 223 17.78 2.05 -3.47
CA GLY A 223 18.76 2.63 -2.58
C GLY A 223 18.14 2.95 -1.20
N ASP A 224 18.91 3.46 -0.32
CA ASP A 224 18.48 3.94 1.00
C ASP A 224 17.54 5.16 0.93
N GLY A 225 17.24 5.63 -0.28
CA GLY A 225 16.43 6.82 -0.53
C GLY A 225 17.26 8.12 -0.55
N ALA A 226 18.58 8.03 -0.37
CA ALA A 226 19.45 9.21 -0.41
C ALA A 226 19.46 9.89 -1.78
N ASP A 227 19.31 9.10 -2.84
CA ASP A 227 19.29 9.60 -4.23
C ASP A 227 17.92 10.15 -4.66
N ARG A 228 16.89 10.11 -3.79
CA ARG A 228 15.59 10.69 -4.11
C ARG A 228 15.67 12.19 -4.02
N PRO A 229 15.34 12.94 -5.10
CA PRO A 229 15.29 14.37 -5.02
C PRO A 229 14.24 14.79 -3.98
N ARG A 230 14.59 15.75 -3.14
CA ARG A 230 13.61 16.38 -2.25
C ARG A 230 12.65 17.17 -3.12
N LEU A 231 11.39 16.80 -3.05
CA LEU A 231 10.33 17.54 -3.72
C LEU A 231 9.99 18.79 -2.91
N ARG A 232 9.50 19.81 -3.60
CA ARG A 232 8.89 20.95 -2.91
C ARG A 232 7.47 20.59 -2.48
N VAL A 233 6.98 21.25 -1.45
CA VAL A 233 5.58 21.12 -1.07
C VAL A 233 4.68 21.53 -2.24
N PHE A 234 3.61 20.80 -2.49
CA PHE A 234 2.74 20.90 -3.68
C PHE A 234 3.45 20.70 -5.04
N GLN A 235 4.68 20.22 -5.06
CA GLN A 235 5.28 19.81 -6.33
C GLN A 235 4.61 18.55 -6.86
N ARG A 236 4.41 17.54 -6.02
CA ARG A 236 3.82 16.27 -6.44
C ARG A 236 2.73 15.78 -5.50
N VAL A 237 1.65 15.31 -6.10
CA VAL A 237 0.63 14.55 -5.39
C VAL A 237 0.54 13.14 -5.98
N GLU A 238 0.18 12.18 -5.13
CA GLU A 238 -0.18 10.83 -5.53
C GLU A 238 -1.70 10.67 -5.48
N CYS A 239 -2.28 10.14 -6.53
CA CYS A 239 -3.70 9.77 -6.60
C CYS A 239 -3.85 8.28 -6.86
N ASP A 240 -4.69 7.64 -6.08
CA ASP A 240 -5.00 6.23 -6.25
C ASP A 240 -6.44 5.91 -5.84
N ALA A 241 -6.95 4.79 -6.35
CA ALA A 241 -8.25 4.26 -6.02
C ALA A 241 -8.11 2.96 -5.26
N HIS A 242 -8.58 2.92 -4.02
CA HIS A 242 -8.56 1.74 -3.18
C HIS A 242 -9.95 1.13 -3.08
N LYS A 243 -10.03 -0.15 -3.40
CA LYS A 243 -11.25 -0.92 -3.23
C LYS A 243 -11.38 -1.34 -1.77
N LEU A 244 -12.50 -0.97 -1.17
CA LEU A 244 -12.83 -1.47 0.17
C LEU A 244 -13.23 -2.94 0.08
N ASP A 245 -12.40 -3.82 0.63
CA ASP A 245 -12.60 -5.28 0.61
C ASP A 245 -13.65 -5.71 1.63
N SER A 246 -14.81 -5.06 1.60
CA SER A 246 -15.94 -5.43 2.43
C SER A 246 -17.15 -5.80 1.57
N ARG A 247 -17.76 -6.92 1.86
CA ARG A 247 -19.09 -7.24 1.38
C ARG A 247 -20.06 -6.50 2.28
N MET A 248 -20.48 -5.31 1.86
CA MET A 248 -21.36 -4.48 2.66
C MET A 248 -22.80 -4.71 2.25
N VAL A 249 -23.63 -4.84 3.25
CA VAL A 249 -25.06 -4.58 3.13
C VAL A 249 -25.26 -3.18 3.66
N VAL A 250 -25.75 -2.27 2.83
CA VAL A 250 -25.98 -0.88 3.23
C VAL A 250 -27.47 -0.67 3.42
N ALA A 251 -27.85 -0.15 4.57
CA ALA A 251 -29.15 0.39 4.79
C ALA A 251 -29.20 1.80 4.21
N ILE A 252 -30.08 2.03 3.25
CA ILE A 252 -30.21 3.29 2.54
C ILE A 252 -31.49 3.96 3.02
N PRO A 253 -31.44 5.25 3.38
CA PRO A 253 -32.64 5.97 3.78
C PRO A 253 -33.71 5.94 2.68
N SER A 254 -34.95 5.60 3.04
CA SER A 254 -36.08 5.64 2.13
C SER A 254 -36.70 7.04 2.13
N PRO A 255 -37.05 7.61 0.94
CA PRO A 255 -37.79 8.86 0.88
C PRO A 255 -39.14 8.83 1.61
N TYR A 256 -39.67 7.63 1.84
CA TYR A 256 -40.94 7.40 2.54
C TYR A 256 -40.76 7.12 4.05
N GLY A 257 -39.57 7.34 4.57
CA GLY A 257 -39.18 7.01 5.96
C GLY A 257 -38.65 5.62 6.11
N GLY A 258 -37.80 5.41 7.15
CA GLY A 258 -37.14 4.15 7.41
C GLY A 258 -35.95 3.87 6.49
N TYR A 259 -35.45 2.64 6.52
CA TYR A 259 -34.27 2.19 5.78
C TYR A 259 -34.56 0.93 4.97
N GLU A 260 -33.98 0.87 3.79
CA GLU A 260 -33.99 -0.32 2.95
C GLU A 260 -32.60 -0.92 2.86
N THR A 261 -32.52 -2.21 3.14
CA THR A 261 -31.25 -2.94 3.13
C THR A 261 -30.93 -3.43 1.72
N ARG A 262 -29.76 -3.10 1.24
CA ARG A 262 -29.26 -3.50 -0.09
C ARG A 262 -27.79 -3.97 0.00
N LYS A 263 -27.47 -5.03 -0.72
CA LYS A 263 -26.07 -5.52 -0.82
C LYS A 263 -25.29 -4.67 -1.81
N ILE A 264 -24.16 -4.10 -1.37
CA ILE A 264 -23.22 -3.40 -2.22
C ILE A 264 -21.98 -4.28 -2.39
N ARG A 265 -21.64 -4.58 -3.63
CA ARG A 265 -20.49 -5.47 -3.91
C ARG A 265 -19.16 -4.77 -3.79
N ARG A 266 -19.07 -3.46 -4.09
CA ARG A 266 -17.79 -2.73 -4.14
C ARG A 266 -18.01 -1.25 -3.86
N LEU A 267 -17.21 -0.71 -2.97
CA LEU A 267 -17.03 0.72 -2.77
C LEU A 267 -15.57 1.05 -3.09
N TRP A 268 -15.36 2.17 -3.75
CA TRP A 268 -14.01 2.66 -4.05
C TRP A 268 -13.77 3.96 -3.31
N VAL A 269 -12.64 4.06 -2.66
CA VAL A 269 -12.13 5.32 -2.09
C VAL A 269 -11.02 5.81 -2.99
N ILE A 270 -11.23 6.96 -3.60
CA ILE A 270 -10.20 7.66 -4.34
C ILE A 270 -9.65 8.75 -3.43
N ALA A 271 -8.34 8.88 -3.30
CA ALA A 271 -7.71 9.88 -2.48
C ALA A 271 -6.54 10.55 -3.21
N ILE A 272 -6.25 11.78 -2.81
CA ILE A 272 -5.10 12.55 -3.27
C ILE A 272 -4.28 12.90 -2.02
N ILE A 273 -3.00 12.52 -2.03
CA ILE A 273 -2.06 12.79 -0.95
C ILE A 273 -0.91 13.67 -1.48
N GLU A 274 -0.54 14.68 -0.72
CA GLU A 274 0.65 15.49 -0.99
C GLU A 274 1.90 14.74 -0.49
N VAL A 275 2.93 14.65 -1.34
CA VAL A 275 4.05 13.70 -1.13
C VAL A 275 4.96 14.08 0.04
N GLU A 276 5.31 15.36 0.19
CA GLU A 276 6.28 15.79 1.20
C GLU A 276 5.67 15.88 2.61
N SER A 277 4.45 16.37 2.71
CA SER A 277 3.72 16.46 3.97
C SER A 277 2.95 15.19 4.32
N ARG A 278 2.66 14.35 3.32
CA ARG A 278 1.75 13.21 3.41
C ARG A 278 0.33 13.58 3.81
N ALA A 279 -0.04 14.85 3.64
CA ALA A 279 -1.40 15.30 3.91
C ALA A 279 -2.35 14.83 2.82
N VAL A 280 -3.47 14.24 3.22
CA VAL A 280 -4.57 13.96 2.31
C VAL A 280 -5.26 15.26 1.99
N LEU A 281 -5.21 15.68 0.72
CA LEU A 281 -5.80 16.93 0.24
C LEU A 281 -7.30 16.79 -0.02
N GLY A 282 -7.72 15.63 -0.52
CA GLY A 282 -9.10 15.36 -0.84
C GLY A 282 -9.35 13.87 -1.06
N TYR A 283 -10.60 13.47 -0.93
CA TYR A 283 -11.02 12.10 -1.18
C TYR A 283 -12.44 12.06 -1.73
N HIS A 284 -12.80 10.95 -2.37
CA HIS A 284 -14.14 10.66 -2.87
C HIS A 284 -14.50 9.20 -2.64
N LEU A 285 -15.71 8.96 -2.12
CA LEU A 285 -16.31 7.63 -2.04
C LEU A 285 -17.16 7.40 -3.28
N SER A 286 -16.70 6.53 -4.17
CA SER A 286 -17.42 6.18 -5.39
C SER A 286 -18.31 4.96 -5.18
N LEU A 287 -19.54 5.07 -5.66
CA LEU A 287 -20.53 4.00 -5.72
C LEU A 287 -20.49 3.26 -7.07
N HIS A 288 -19.63 3.68 -8.00
CA HIS A 288 -19.48 3.03 -9.29
C HIS A 288 -18.83 1.65 -9.15
N PRO A 289 -19.18 0.67 -10.01
CA PRO A 289 -18.56 -0.66 -9.99
C PRO A 289 -17.06 -0.62 -10.18
N GLU A 290 -16.55 0.33 -10.95
CA GLU A 290 -15.13 0.61 -11.21
C GLU A 290 -14.91 2.12 -11.19
N CYS A 291 -13.73 2.53 -10.71
CA CYS A 291 -13.32 3.93 -10.70
C CYS A 291 -13.29 4.49 -12.12
N ASN A 292 -13.87 5.66 -12.34
CA ASN A 292 -13.93 6.31 -13.63
C ASN A 292 -13.32 7.73 -13.60
N ALA A 293 -13.24 8.38 -14.75
CA ALA A 293 -12.67 9.71 -14.90
C ALA A 293 -13.41 10.79 -14.08
N GLU A 294 -14.71 10.63 -13.90
CA GLU A 294 -15.54 11.56 -13.15
C GLU A 294 -15.24 11.47 -11.65
N ASP A 295 -15.06 10.25 -11.11
CA ASP A 295 -14.67 10.03 -9.72
C ASP A 295 -13.32 10.70 -9.40
N VAL A 296 -12.38 10.65 -10.34
CA VAL A 296 -11.07 11.32 -10.19
C VAL A 296 -11.23 12.83 -10.18
N LEU A 297 -12.00 13.40 -11.13
CA LEU A 297 -12.26 14.84 -11.18
C LEU A 297 -13.01 15.35 -9.96
N ARG A 298 -13.96 14.56 -9.42
CA ARG A 298 -14.63 14.84 -8.15
C ARG A 298 -13.64 14.88 -6.99
N THR A 299 -12.67 13.95 -6.97
CA THR A 299 -11.61 13.93 -5.95
C THR A 299 -10.74 15.17 -6.05
N VAL A 300 -10.33 15.57 -7.26
CA VAL A 300 -9.57 16.80 -7.51
C VAL A 300 -10.36 18.02 -7.07
N LYS A 301 -11.63 18.13 -7.48
CA LYS A 301 -12.53 19.23 -7.07
C LYS A 301 -12.60 19.32 -5.54
N ARG A 302 -12.78 18.20 -4.85
CA ARG A 302 -12.83 18.18 -3.37
C ARG A 302 -11.50 18.58 -2.73
N ALA A 303 -10.37 18.27 -3.33
CA ALA A 303 -9.06 18.72 -2.85
C ALA A 303 -8.88 20.23 -2.95
N LEU A 304 -9.51 20.87 -3.95
CA LEU A 304 -9.42 22.30 -4.20
C LEU A 304 -10.56 23.12 -3.52
N THR A 305 -11.61 22.46 -3.06
CA THR A 305 -12.75 23.11 -2.38
C THR A 305 -12.61 22.99 -0.87
N ARG A 306 -13.29 23.88 -0.14
CA ARG A 306 -13.26 23.87 1.31
C ARG A 306 -13.91 22.61 1.85
N TRP A 307 -13.17 21.84 2.63
CA TRP A 307 -13.72 20.75 3.42
C TRP A 307 -14.48 21.30 4.65
N ALA A 308 -15.59 20.67 4.98
CA ALA A 308 -16.33 20.90 6.22
C ALA A 308 -16.53 19.56 6.93
N PRO A 309 -16.40 19.52 8.25
CA PRO A 309 -16.66 18.31 9.02
C PRO A 309 -18.13 17.88 8.86
N ARG A 310 -18.36 16.60 8.80
CA ARG A 310 -19.69 16.02 8.77
C ARG A 310 -20.31 16.03 10.17
N GLU A 311 -21.61 16.15 10.23
CA GLU A 311 -22.35 15.82 11.43
C GLU A 311 -22.25 14.30 11.67
N LEU A 312 -21.71 13.92 12.83
CA LEU A 312 -21.48 12.52 13.17
C LEU A 312 -22.66 11.95 13.95
N LEU A 313 -23.55 11.28 13.26
CA LEU A 313 -24.80 10.75 13.82
C LEU A 313 -24.75 9.23 14.04
N TRP A 314 -23.93 8.53 13.27
CA TRP A 314 -24.04 7.08 13.11
C TRP A 314 -22.83 6.28 13.59
N SER A 315 -21.62 6.84 13.42
CA SER A 315 -20.40 6.06 13.58
C SER A 315 -19.90 5.93 15.02
N GLY A 316 -20.38 6.79 15.92
CA GLY A 316 -19.84 6.89 17.29
C GLY A 316 -18.35 7.29 17.33
N ASN A 317 -17.77 7.65 16.16
CA ASN A 317 -16.42 8.19 16.08
C ASN A 317 -16.42 9.69 16.39
N ALA A 318 -15.25 10.24 16.65
CA ALA A 318 -15.06 11.66 16.86
C ALA A 318 -13.87 12.16 16.06
N TYR A 319 -13.93 13.42 15.64
CA TYR A 319 -12.75 14.10 15.16
C TYR A 319 -11.81 14.38 16.35
N VAL A 320 -10.53 14.03 16.19
CA VAL A 320 -9.52 14.43 17.16
C VAL A 320 -9.26 15.94 17.03
N GLU A 321 -8.69 16.54 18.04
CA GLU A 321 -8.30 17.95 18.00
C GLU A 321 -7.40 18.24 16.80
N GLY A 322 -7.71 19.30 16.06
CA GLY A 322 -7.00 19.66 14.83
C GLY A 322 -7.26 18.75 13.62
N ALA A 323 -8.22 17.82 13.70
CA ALA A 323 -8.57 16.97 12.58
C ALA A 323 -9.18 17.77 11.43
N GLY A 324 -8.82 17.43 10.21
CA GLY A 324 -9.38 18.07 9.02
C GLY A 324 -8.57 17.81 7.75
N LEU A 325 -9.01 18.49 6.70
CA LEU A 325 -8.27 18.55 5.42
C LEU A 325 -7.60 19.93 5.29
N PRO A 326 -6.49 20.04 4.55
CA PRO A 326 -5.76 21.31 4.43
C PRO A 326 -6.63 22.50 4.05
N SER A 327 -7.60 22.32 3.15
CA SER A 327 -8.50 23.38 2.67
C SER A 327 -9.39 24.01 3.76
N ALA A 328 -9.60 23.32 4.88
CA ALA A 328 -10.29 23.87 6.06
C ALA A 328 -9.32 24.39 7.11
N HIS A 329 -8.11 23.83 7.16
CA HIS A 329 -7.12 24.14 8.17
C HIS A 329 -6.57 25.57 8.03
N HIS A 330 -6.26 25.98 6.79
CA HIS A 330 -5.78 27.33 6.52
C HIS A 330 -6.26 27.86 5.16
N ALA A 331 -6.63 29.15 5.10
CA ALA A 331 -7.13 29.79 3.85
C ALA A 331 -6.16 29.66 2.67
N ARG A 332 -4.84 29.66 2.91
CA ARG A 332 -3.81 29.48 1.87
C ARG A 332 -3.86 28.13 1.15
N TYR A 333 -4.49 27.13 1.73
CA TYR A 333 -4.63 25.81 1.13
C TYR A 333 -5.94 25.64 0.35
N LEU A 334 -6.86 26.61 0.42
CA LEU A 334 -8.05 26.61 -0.39
C LEU A 334 -7.68 26.86 -1.85
N GLY A 335 -8.01 25.93 -2.72
CA GLY A 335 -7.63 26.01 -4.13
C GLY A 335 -6.13 25.73 -4.40
N ALA A 336 -5.35 25.28 -3.43
CA ALA A 336 -3.92 25.04 -3.57
C ALA A 336 -3.63 24.03 -4.68
N CYS A 337 -2.86 24.46 -5.68
CA CYS A 337 -2.48 23.69 -6.86
C CYS A 337 -1.14 22.98 -6.67
N TRP A 338 -0.96 21.91 -7.42
CA TRP A 338 0.28 21.13 -7.49
C TRP A 338 0.80 21.03 -8.92
N ASP A 339 2.08 20.70 -9.08
CA ASP A 339 2.72 20.67 -10.40
C ASP A 339 2.59 19.31 -11.08
N GLU A 340 2.66 18.23 -10.32
CA GLU A 340 2.70 16.86 -10.84
C GLU A 340 1.61 15.99 -10.17
N PHE A 341 0.86 15.25 -10.99
CA PHE A 341 -0.19 14.34 -10.57
C PHE A 341 0.18 12.90 -10.90
N SER A 342 0.64 12.16 -9.91
CA SER A 342 1.11 10.78 -10.07
C SER A 342 -0.03 9.78 -9.96
N VAL A 343 -0.19 8.93 -10.97
CA VAL A 343 -1.25 7.90 -11.07
C VAL A 343 -0.66 6.53 -11.38
N ASP A 344 -1.42 5.47 -11.05
CA ASP A 344 -1.04 4.11 -11.41
C ASP A 344 -1.26 3.77 -12.89
N GLY A 345 -0.79 2.56 -13.30
CA GLY A 345 -0.97 2.09 -14.68
C GLY A 345 -2.43 1.86 -15.09
N ALA A 346 -3.31 1.54 -14.15
CA ALA A 346 -4.73 1.36 -14.41
C ALA A 346 -5.44 2.72 -14.55
N MET A 347 -5.10 3.66 -13.67
CA MET A 347 -5.56 5.04 -13.73
C MET A 347 -4.87 5.86 -14.84
N ALA A 348 -3.72 5.42 -15.36
CA ALA A 348 -3.03 6.07 -16.50
C ALA A 348 -3.85 6.04 -17.80
N ASN A 349 -4.86 5.17 -17.88
CA ASN A 349 -5.87 5.18 -18.96
C ASN A 349 -6.95 6.27 -18.75
N ILE A 350 -6.74 7.16 -17.79
CA ILE A 350 -7.59 8.33 -17.58
C ILE A 350 -7.66 9.13 -18.88
N CYS A 351 -8.89 9.41 -19.28
CA CYS A 351 -9.17 10.02 -20.57
C CYS A 351 -8.58 11.43 -20.70
N ALA A 352 -8.41 11.87 -21.94
CA ALA A 352 -7.95 13.22 -22.29
C ALA A 352 -8.70 14.37 -21.56
N ARG A 353 -9.92 14.10 -21.06
CA ARG A 353 -10.69 15.06 -20.27
C ARG A 353 -10.05 15.36 -18.92
N VAL A 354 -9.60 14.33 -18.18
CA VAL A 354 -8.94 14.51 -16.87
C VAL A 354 -7.60 15.24 -17.06
N GLU A 355 -6.81 14.82 -18.05
CA GLU A 355 -5.54 15.47 -18.37
C GLU A 355 -5.71 16.95 -18.71
N ARG A 356 -6.72 17.26 -19.52
CA ARG A 356 -7.05 18.65 -19.87
C ARG A 356 -7.46 19.46 -18.65
N GLN A 357 -8.37 18.96 -17.81
CA GLN A 357 -8.83 19.67 -16.62
C GLN A 357 -7.72 19.90 -15.60
N LEU A 358 -6.85 18.92 -15.39
CA LEU A 358 -5.68 19.07 -14.52
C LEU A 358 -4.72 20.15 -15.06
N ARG A 359 -4.51 20.21 -16.38
CA ARG A 359 -3.66 21.20 -17.00
C ARG A 359 -4.25 22.61 -16.97
N GLU A 360 -5.54 22.74 -17.33
CA GLU A 360 -6.20 24.04 -17.45
C GLU A 360 -6.53 24.66 -16.09
N VAL A 361 -7.03 23.88 -15.14
CA VAL A 361 -7.50 24.38 -13.83
C VAL A 361 -6.40 24.34 -12.76
N VAL A 362 -5.67 23.23 -12.67
CA VAL A 362 -4.66 23.03 -11.62
C VAL A 362 -3.27 23.47 -12.11
N GLY A 363 -3.05 23.47 -13.43
CA GLY A 363 -1.71 23.66 -14.01
C GLY A 363 -0.78 22.49 -13.78
N SER A 364 -1.34 21.28 -13.66
CA SER A 364 -0.65 20.05 -13.29
C SER A 364 -0.40 19.14 -14.50
N THR A 365 0.73 18.44 -14.48
CA THR A 365 1.07 17.40 -15.45
C THR A 365 0.86 16.01 -14.85
N ILE A 366 0.24 15.10 -15.61
CA ILE A 366 0.04 13.72 -15.18
C ILE A 366 1.35 12.93 -15.35
N LEU A 367 1.83 12.34 -14.26
CA LEU A 367 2.94 11.40 -14.27
C LEU A 367 2.43 9.96 -14.36
N LYS A 368 2.79 9.29 -15.45
CA LYS A 368 2.46 7.87 -15.68
C LYS A 368 3.59 6.98 -15.15
N PRO A 369 3.33 5.71 -14.79
CA PRO A 369 4.34 4.81 -14.21
C PRO A 369 5.61 4.61 -15.05
N GLN A 370 5.55 4.92 -16.34
CA GLN A 370 6.68 4.80 -17.27
C GLN A 370 7.34 6.14 -17.55
N ASP A 371 6.92 7.19 -16.88
CA ASP A 371 7.46 8.52 -17.08
C ASP A 371 8.91 8.57 -16.59
N PRO A 372 9.86 9.07 -17.40
CA PRO A 372 11.26 9.20 -17.00
C PRO A 372 11.48 10.21 -15.87
N THR A 373 10.52 11.09 -15.62
CA THR A 373 10.57 12.08 -14.53
C THR A 373 10.15 11.49 -13.18
N SER A 374 9.62 10.25 -13.14
CA SER A 374 9.38 9.55 -11.89
C SER A 374 10.69 9.39 -11.12
N TYR A 375 10.74 9.83 -9.86
CA TYR A 375 11.93 9.78 -9.02
C TYR A 375 12.36 8.35 -8.65
N THR A 376 11.55 7.35 -8.94
CA THR A 376 11.98 5.98 -8.88
C THR A 376 12.43 5.56 -10.27
N SER A 377 13.69 5.24 -10.45
CA SER A 377 14.25 4.65 -11.67
C SER A 377 13.62 3.31 -12.06
N ARG A 378 12.65 2.88 -11.28
CA ARG A 378 11.98 1.60 -11.35
C ARG A 378 10.54 1.82 -11.74
N ARG A 379 10.24 1.82 -12.90
CA ARG A 379 8.92 1.73 -13.53
C ARG A 379 8.04 0.59 -12.93
N SER A 380 7.85 0.59 -11.59
CA SER A 380 7.14 -0.43 -10.84
C SER A 380 5.88 0.13 -10.23
N LYS A 381 4.98 -0.75 -9.84
CA LYS A 381 3.76 -0.40 -9.12
C LYS A 381 4.02 0.36 -7.81
N ASP A 382 5.24 0.26 -7.27
CA ASP A 382 5.66 0.86 -6.00
C ASP A 382 6.12 2.33 -6.14
N ASP A 383 5.81 3.00 -7.25
CA ASP A 383 6.19 4.40 -7.49
C ASP A 383 5.36 5.39 -6.64
N ARG A 384 4.37 4.89 -5.87
CA ARG A 384 3.48 5.69 -5.02
C ARG A 384 3.40 5.16 -3.59
N PRO A 385 4.54 5.13 -2.88
CA PRO A 385 4.61 4.49 -1.56
C PRO A 385 3.77 5.19 -0.50
N PHE A 386 3.50 6.49 -0.66
CA PHE A 386 2.82 7.27 0.37
C PHE A 386 1.32 7.01 0.38
N ILE A 387 0.68 7.01 -0.80
CA ILE A 387 -0.75 6.70 -0.89
C ILE A 387 -1.03 5.23 -0.59
N GLU A 388 -0.14 4.31 -1.00
CA GLU A 388 -0.26 2.89 -0.63
C GLU A 388 -0.14 2.68 0.89
N SER A 389 0.82 3.37 1.53
CA SER A 389 0.95 3.37 2.98
C SER A 389 -0.29 3.94 3.68
N PHE A 390 -0.83 5.04 3.15
CA PHE A 390 -2.06 5.65 3.65
C PHE A 390 -3.24 4.67 3.58
N PHE A 391 -3.50 4.05 2.44
CA PHE A 391 -4.57 3.06 2.31
C PHE A 391 -4.35 1.85 3.23
N GLY A 392 -3.11 1.41 3.41
CA GLY A 392 -2.77 0.38 4.39
C GLY A 392 -3.09 0.78 5.84
N GLN A 393 -2.93 2.05 6.19
CA GLN A 393 -3.31 2.58 7.51
C GLN A 393 -4.82 2.74 7.63
N LEU A 394 -5.49 3.26 6.59
CA LEU A 394 -6.95 3.39 6.53
C LEU A 394 -7.64 2.03 6.71
N ALA A 395 -7.16 1.02 6.01
CA ALA A 395 -7.66 -0.34 6.10
C ALA A 395 -7.51 -0.91 7.52
N ARG A 396 -6.31 -0.85 8.10
CA ARG A 396 -6.01 -1.35 9.46
C ARG A 396 -6.67 -0.53 10.56
N GLY A 397 -6.78 0.78 10.35
CA GLY A 397 -7.33 1.72 11.33
C GLY A 397 -8.83 1.67 11.49
N GLY A 398 -9.58 1.25 10.47
CA GLY A 398 -11.05 1.31 10.48
C GLY A 398 -11.72 0.16 9.75
N PHE A 399 -11.64 0.12 8.44
CA PHE A 399 -12.47 -0.80 7.64
C PHE A 399 -12.19 -2.28 7.88
N HIS A 400 -10.94 -2.72 8.13
CA HIS A 400 -10.63 -4.11 8.47
C HIS A 400 -11.06 -4.52 9.88
N ARG A 401 -11.41 -3.56 10.74
CA ARG A 401 -11.94 -3.84 12.10
C ARG A 401 -13.44 -4.05 12.10
N LEU A 402 -14.12 -3.71 11.02
CA LEU A 402 -15.55 -3.97 10.90
C LEU A 402 -15.80 -5.48 10.81
N SER A 403 -16.78 -5.96 11.53
CA SER A 403 -17.19 -7.39 11.53
C SER A 403 -17.66 -7.86 10.15
N THR A 404 -17.98 -6.92 9.26
CA THR A 404 -18.46 -7.14 7.89
C THR A 404 -17.34 -7.28 6.85
N THR A 405 -16.06 -7.21 7.25
CA THR A 405 -14.93 -7.32 6.32
C THR A 405 -14.53 -8.76 6.06
N THR A 406 -14.05 -9.03 4.85
CA THR A 406 -13.58 -10.36 4.46
C THR A 406 -12.17 -10.67 4.96
N GLY A 407 -11.46 -9.68 5.55
CA GLY A 407 -10.07 -9.80 5.98
C GLY A 407 -9.08 -9.96 4.83
N SER A 408 -7.83 -9.61 5.06
CA SER A 408 -6.75 -9.74 4.05
C SER A 408 -6.15 -11.15 3.97
N LYS A 409 -6.42 -12.01 4.96
CA LYS A 409 -5.93 -13.40 5.03
C LYS A 409 -7.04 -14.35 5.49
N PRO A 410 -7.02 -15.62 5.06
CA PRO A 410 -8.01 -16.62 5.49
C PRO A 410 -8.12 -16.78 7.01
N GLY A 411 -7.02 -16.56 7.76
CA GLY A 411 -6.99 -16.62 9.22
C GLY A 411 -7.64 -15.43 9.93
N ASP A 412 -7.91 -14.33 9.22
CA ASP A 412 -8.57 -13.16 9.77
C ASP A 412 -10.11 -13.33 9.84
N LYS A 413 -10.63 -14.39 9.22
CA LYS A 413 -12.06 -14.75 9.25
C LYS A 413 -12.43 -15.36 10.59
N ARG A 414 -13.04 -14.57 11.45
CA ARG A 414 -13.58 -15.04 12.72
C ARG A 414 -14.98 -15.65 12.55
N GLY A 415 -15.11 -16.76 11.83
CA GLY A 415 -16.27 -17.65 11.87
C GLY A 415 -17.63 -17.12 11.40
N ALA A 416 -17.83 -15.83 11.25
CA ALA A 416 -19.09 -15.24 10.81
C ALA A 416 -19.11 -15.03 9.29
N ASN A 417 -20.29 -15.31 8.69
CA ASN A 417 -20.52 -14.95 7.29
C ASN A 417 -20.63 -13.41 7.19
N PRO A 418 -19.70 -12.72 6.51
CA PRO A 418 -19.71 -11.25 6.43
C PRO A 418 -21.02 -10.68 5.85
N GLU A 419 -21.72 -11.44 5.01
CA GLU A 419 -22.98 -11.02 4.42
C GLU A 419 -24.14 -11.09 5.42
N GLU A 420 -24.17 -12.10 6.27
CA GLU A 420 -25.18 -12.24 7.34
C GLU A 420 -24.95 -11.18 8.42
N THR A 421 -23.69 -11.01 8.85
CA THR A 421 -23.34 -9.99 9.85
C THR A 421 -23.68 -8.58 9.35
N ALA A 422 -23.41 -8.27 8.06
CA ALA A 422 -23.76 -6.98 7.49
C ALA A 422 -25.29 -6.76 7.40
N ALA A 423 -26.05 -7.82 7.15
CA ALA A 423 -27.52 -7.75 7.14
C ALA A 423 -28.09 -7.55 8.55
N GLU A 424 -27.51 -8.21 9.55
CA GLU A 424 -27.92 -8.12 10.96
C GLU A 424 -27.58 -6.74 11.55
N THR A 425 -26.41 -6.20 11.23
CA THR A 425 -25.95 -4.91 11.77
C THR A 425 -26.52 -3.69 11.03
N GLN A 426 -27.24 -3.91 9.90
CA GLN A 426 -27.82 -2.83 9.08
C GLN A 426 -26.80 -1.71 8.77
N PHE A 427 -25.63 -2.06 8.26
CA PHE A 427 -24.57 -1.11 7.96
C PHE A 427 -25.04 -0.04 6.96
N GLN A 428 -25.11 1.21 7.40
CA GLN A 428 -25.66 2.32 6.61
C GLN A 428 -24.57 3.00 5.78
N LEU A 429 -24.95 3.53 4.61
CA LEU A 429 -24.02 4.27 3.74
C LEU A 429 -23.46 5.50 4.45
N GLU A 430 -24.32 6.20 5.19
CA GLU A 430 -23.96 7.36 6.00
C GLU A 430 -22.92 7.02 7.04
N TYR A 431 -23.04 5.84 7.66
CA TYR A 431 -22.03 5.33 8.59
C TYR A 431 -20.67 5.15 7.90
N ALA A 432 -20.65 4.58 6.69
CA ALA A 432 -19.42 4.40 5.92
C ALA A 432 -18.80 5.75 5.53
N GLU A 433 -19.62 6.71 5.15
CA GLU A 433 -19.17 8.07 4.81
C GLU A 433 -18.63 8.82 6.03
N GLU A 434 -19.30 8.75 7.20
CA GLU A 434 -18.82 9.34 8.44
C GLU A 434 -17.52 8.70 8.91
N LEU A 435 -17.47 7.36 8.89
CA LEU A 435 -16.27 6.62 9.27
C LEU A 435 -15.09 7.00 8.39
N LEU A 436 -15.30 7.07 7.08
CA LEU A 436 -14.25 7.43 6.12
C LEU A 436 -13.76 8.86 6.36
N ASP A 437 -14.68 9.81 6.51
CA ASP A 437 -14.34 11.20 6.74
C ASP A 437 -13.55 11.38 8.03
N THR A 438 -14.04 10.77 9.12
CA THR A 438 -13.38 10.81 10.43
C THR A 438 -11.98 10.20 10.39
N LEU A 439 -11.83 9.02 9.73
CA LEU A 439 -10.54 8.36 9.63
C LEU A 439 -9.52 9.18 8.84
N ILE A 440 -9.95 9.81 7.74
CA ILE A 440 -9.08 10.62 6.88
C ILE A 440 -8.72 11.93 7.58
N ALA A 441 -9.70 12.63 8.15
CA ALA A 441 -9.46 13.87 8.90
C ALA A 441 -8.51 13.63 10.08
N ASN A 442 -8.74 12.56 10.85
CA ASN A 442 -7.91 12.17 11.97
C ASN A 442 -6.50 11.71 11.53
N TYR A 443 -6.36 11.06 10.36
CA TYR A 443 -5.05 10.74 9.82
C TYR A 443 -4.20 12.01 9.64
N ASN A 444 -4.77 13.06 9.10
CA ASN A 444 -4.08 14.32 8.87
C ASN A 444 -3.61 15.01 10.14
N ALA A 445 -4.28 14.78 11.28
CA ALA A 445 -3.94 15.35 12.58
C ALA A 445 -3.03 14.46 13.44
N ARG A 446 -2.87 13.18 13.11
CA ARG A 446 -2.08 12.25 13.93
C ARG A 446 -0.58 12.33 13.63
N PRO A 447 0.28 12.24 14.66
CA PRO A 447 1.72 12.16 14.48
C PRO A 447 2.13 10.95 13.62
N HIS A 448 3.07 11.15 12.71
CA HIS A 448 3.56 10.14 11.79
C HIS A 448 5.08 9.95 11.94
N SER A 449 5.53 8.71 12.20
CA SER A 449 6.95 8.41 12.43
C SER A 449 7.85 8.83 11.26
N GLY A 450 7.40 8.67 10.02
CA GLY A 450 8.14 9.08 8.83
C GLY A 450 8.18 10.60 8.59
N LEU A 451 7.53 11.42 9.45
CA LEU A 451 7.55 12.88 9.45
C LEU A 451 8.22 13.45 10.70
N GLY A 452 9.07 12.64 11.37
CA GLY A 452 9.67 13.05 12.63
C GLY A 452 8.66 13.33 13.73
N TRP A 453 7.59 12.54 13.76
CA TRP A 453 6.46 12.64 14.70
C TRP A 453 5.61 13.90 14.57
N ARG A 454 5.73 14.66 13.48
CA ARG A 454 4.74 15.67 13.13
C ARG A 454 3.51 15.03 12.50
N SER A 455 2.36 15.66 12.66
CA SER A 455 1.18 15.29 11.88
C SER A 455 1.34 15.78 10.42
N PRO A 456 0.64 15.18 9.46
CA PRO A 456 0.63 15.65 8.08
C PRO A 456 0.28 17.13 7.94
N LEU A 457 -0.71 17.64 8.67
CA LEU A 457 -1.06 19.07 8.67
C LEU A 457 0.05 19.92 9.25
N ALA A 458 0.61 19.54 10.41
CA ALA A 458 1.72 20.27 11.02
C ALA A 458 2.98 20.26 10.13
N GLN A 459 3.22 19.17 9.40
CA GLN A 459 4.31 19.11 8.44
C GLN A 459 4.04 20.00 7.23
N LEU A 460 2.81 20.04 6.73
CA LEU A 460 2.39 20.92 5.65
C LEU A 460 2.59 22.39 6.04
N ASP A 461 2.14 22.80 7.23
CA ASP A 461 2.33 24.16 7.75
C ASP A 461 3.81 24.51 7.92
N PHE A 462 4.62 23.59 8.43
CA PHE A 462 6.05 23.78 8.58
C PHE A 462 6.75 24.01 7.24
N LEU A 463 6.40 23.22 6.23
CA LEU A 463 7.01 23.33 4.90
C LEU A 463 6.57 24.62 4.19
N THR A 464 5.28 24.93 4.22
CA THR A 464 4.73 26.15 3.58
C THR A 464 5.09 27.42 4.30
N GLY A 465 5.35 27.37 5.61
CA GLY A 465 5.84 28.53 6.40
C GLY A 465 7.21 29.01 5.96
N ARG A 466 8.01 28.15 5.31
CA ARG A 466 9.33 28.52 4.76
C ARG A 466 9.26 29.19 3.38
N GLU A 467 8.22 28.87 2.58
CA GLU A 467 8.07 29.35 1.19
C GLU A 467 6.59 29.70 0.90
N PRO A 468 5.95 30.63 1.63
CA PRO A 468 4.51 30.87 1.53
C PRO A 468 4.07 31.42 0.16
N GLU A 469 4.95 32.12 -0.56
CA GLU A 469 4.63 32.79 -1.83
C GLU A 469 4.52 31.83 -3.04
N ARG A 470 4.84 30.55 -2.86
CA ARG A 470 4.92 29.58 -3.96
C ARG A 470 3.67 28.73 -4.13
N ILE A 471 2.65 28.89 -3.30
CA ILE A 471 1.41 28.13 -3.45
C ILE A 471 0.54 28.78 -4.52
N ARG A 472 0.43 28.14 -5.68
CA ARG A 472 -0.52 28.54 -6.72
C ARG A 472 -1.92 28.20 -6.28
N GLN A 473 -2.87 29.03 -6.62
CA GLN A 473 -4.29 28.81 -6.33
C GLN A 473 -5.09 28.74 -7.62
N ALA A 474 -6.01 27.78 -7.69
CA ALA A 474 -6.95 27.66 -8.79
C ALA A 474 -8.06 28.71 -8.68
N ASP A 475 -8.55 29.18 -9.80
CA ASP A 475 -9.75 30.02 -9.83
C ASP A 475 -10.96 29.24 -9.35
N ALA A 476 -11.68 29.82 -8.36
CA ALA A 476 -12.83 29.16 -7.74
C ALA A 476 -13.96 28.84 -8.74
N GLY A 477 -14.16 29.69 -9.74
CA GLY A 477 -15.15 29.48 -10.78
C GLY A 477 -14.76 28.31 -11.70
N GLU A 478 -13.48 28.21 -12.08
CA GLU A 478 -12.97 27.07 -12.85
C GLU A 478 -13.04 25.75 -12.07
N VAL A 479 -12.71 25.77 -10.78
CA VAL A 479 -12.86 24.60 -9.89
C VAL A 479 -14.31 24.13 -9.83
N GLN A 480 -15.26 25.04 -9.70
CA GLN A 480 -16.69 24.66 -9.71
C GLN A 480 -17.11 24.03 -11.03
N ARG A 481 -16.58 24.53 -12.15
CA ARG A 481 -16.86 24.01 -13.49
C ARG A 481 -16.05 22.78 -13.90
N MET A 482 -15.09 22.34 -13.10
CA MET A 482 -14.14 21.25 -13.43
C MET A 482 -14.84 19.96 -13.85
N VAL A 483 -15.92 19.59 -13.19
CA VAL A 483 -16.72 18.40 -13.54
C VAL A 483 -17.77 18.70 -14.59
N SER A 484 -17.95 19.99 -14.96
CA SER A 484 -18.93 20.39 -15.97
C SER A 484 -18.70 19.71 -17.31
N ILE A 485 -19.78 19.34 -17.97
CA ILE A 485 -19.73 18.70 -19.27
C ILE A 485 -20.15 19.71 -20.31
N ARG A 486 -19.23 20.06 -21.22
CA ARG A 486 -19.46 20.98 -22.31
C ARG A 486 -19.48 20.26 -23.65
N LYS A 487 -20.49 20.47 -24.44
CA LYS A 487 -20.64 19.87 -25.79
C LYS A 487 -21.23 20.84 -26.78
N LEU A 488 -20.64 20.86 -27.98
CA LEU A 488 -21.19 21.61 -29.10
C LEU A 488 -22.40 20.85 -29.68
N CYS A 489 -23.54 21.48 -29.73
CA CYS A 489 -24.78 20.86 -30.14
C CYS A 489 -25.54 21.81 -31.09
N MET A 490 -26.19 21.25 -32.10
CA MET A 490 -27.00 22.03 -33.05
C MET A 490 -28.37 22.35 -32.43
N LEU A 491 -28.81 23.60 -32.54
CA LEU A 491 -30.18 24.02 -32.20
C LEU A 491 -31.15 23.52 -33.26
N LYS A 492 -32.13 22.73 -32.85
CA LYS A 492 -33.14 22.08 -33.68
C LYS A 492 -34.53 22.58 -33.30
N GLY A 493 -35.51 22.32 -34.16
CA GLY A 493 -36.90 22.72 -33.94
C GLY A 493 -37.31 23.89 -34.81
N GLY A 494 -38.20 24.70 -34.33
CA GLY A 494 -38.74 25.89 -35.02
C GLY A 494 -40.11 25.66 -35.64
N VAL A 495 -40.70 26.74 -36.17
CA VAL A 495 -42.06 26.77 -36.70
C VAL A 495 -42.28 25.73 -37.81
N SER A 496 -41.27 25.56 -38.68
CA SER A 496 -41.32 24.59 -39.77
C SER A 496 -41.46 23.13 -39.33
N THR A 497 -41.06 22.82 -38.11
CA THR A 497 -41.13 21.45 -37.56
C THR A 497 -42.30 21.29 -36.57
N GLY A 498 -43.04 22.36 -36.26
CA GLY A 498 -44.07 22.38 -35.23
C GLY A 498 -43.54 22.13 -33.80
N ARG A 499 -42.24 22.29 -33.58
CA ARG A 499 -41.60 22.02 -32.30
C ARG A 499 -40.89 23.27 -31.78
N ARG A 500 -40.95 23.49 -30.46
CA ARG A 500 -40.14 24.53 -29.83
C ARG A 500 -38.65 24.30 -30.14
N PRO A 501 -37.85 25.35 -30.29
CA PRO A 501 -36.40 25.21 -30.41
C PRO A 501 -35.83 24.45 -29.23
N TYR A 502 -34.95 23.49 -29.51
CA TYR A 502 -34.31 22.65 -28.49
C TYR A 502 -32.92 22.24 -28.91
N VAL A 503 -32.08 22.01 -27.90
CA VAL A 503 -30.76 21.36 -28.03
C VAL A 503 -30.91 19.93 -27.55
N GLN A 504 -30.38 18.97 -28.30
CA GLN A 504 -30.42 17.55 -27.90
C GLN A 504 -29.07 17.11 -27.38
N PHE A 505 -29.04 16.66 -26.12
CA PHE A 505 -27.83 16.16 -25.48
C PHE A 505 -28.15 15.00 -24.54
N ALA A 506 -27.30 13.94 -24.56
CA ALA A 506 -27.38 12.77 -23.67
C ALA A 506 -28.83 12.24 -23.51
N ASN A 507 -29.54 12.02 -24.65
CA ASN A 507 -30.91 11.50 -24.71
C ASN A 507 -31.98 12.38 -24.05
N ALA A 508 -31.70 13.66 -23.80
CA ALA A 508 -32.69 14.65 -23.38
C ALA A 508 -32.75 15.83 -24.37
N ARG A 509 -33.89 16.43 -24.45
CA ARG A 509 -34.07 17.70 -25.14
C ARG A 509 -34.06 18.80 -24.12
N TYR A 510 -33.25 19.83 -24.37
CA TYR A 510 -33.17 21.02 -23.53
C TYR A 510 -33.78 22.19 -24.24
N SER A 511 -34.66 22.92 -23.57
CA SER A 511 -35.35 24.10 -24.13
C SER A 511 -35.58 25.12 -23.01
N ALA A 512 -35.89 26.35 -23.42
CA ALA A 512 -36.29 27.43 -22.55
C ALA A 512 -37.22 28.37 -23.28
N GLU A 513 -37.97 29.16 -22.54
CA GLU A 513 -38.90 30.12 -23.12
C GLU A 513 -38.18 31.19 -23.96
N TRP A 514 -37.06 31.72 -23.44
CA TRP A 514 -36.23 32.69 -24.16
C TRP A 514 -35.67 32.15 -25.48
N LEU A 515 -35.46 30.83 -25.59
CA LEU A 515 -34.93 30.20 -26.79
C LEU A 515 -35.95 30.17 -27.92
N THR A 516 -37.24 30.21 -27.59
CA THR A 516 -38.32 30.24 -28.61
C THR A 516 -38.32 31.54 -29.41
N LEU A 517 -37.80 32.62 -28.83
CA LEU A 517 -37.71 33.94 -29.50
C LEU A 517 -36.44 34.08 -30.35
N ARG A 518 -35.50 33.14 -30.26
CA ARG A 518 -34.20 33.19 -30.93
C ARG A 518 -34.18 32.28 -32.17
N THR A 519 -35.07 32.59 -33.12
CA THR A 519 -35.13 31.87 -34.40
C THR A 519 -33.88 32.06 -35.25
N ASP A 520 -33.13 33.15 -35.02
CA ASP A 520 -31.83 33.45 -35.61
C ASP A 520 -30.74 32.42 -35.30
N LEU A 521 -30.93 31.64 -34.25
CA LEU A 521 -29.98 30.58 -33.80
C LEU A 521 -30.32 29.18 -34.36
N LEU A 522 -31.45 29.01 -35.00
CA LEU A 522 -31.87 27.73 -35.60
C LEU A 522 -30.80 27.22 -36.59
N GLY A 523 -30.43 25.95 -36.46
CA GLY A 523 -29.39 25.32 -37.29
C GLY A 523 -27.96 25.69 -36.93
N LYS A 524 -27.73 26.64 -36.02
CA LYS A 524 -26.40 26.97 -35.54
C LYS A 524 -25.94 26.02 -34.46
N LEU A 525 -24.62 25.88 -34.34
CA LEU A 525 -23.98 25.14 -33.26
C LEU A 525 -23.87 26.03 -32.03
N LEU A 526 -24.24 25.50 -30.90
CA LEU A 526 -24.20 26.17 -29.61
C LEU A 526 -23.50 25.29 -28.60
N TRP A 527 -22.72 25.89 -27.73
CA TRP A 527 -22.16 25.17 -26.58
C TRP A 527 -23.25 24.97 -25.55
N LEU A 528 -23.50 23.70 -25.20
CA LEU A 528 -24.31 23.30 -24.07
C LEU A 528 -23.38 22.87 -22.95
N GLN A 529 -23.49 23.46 -21.77
CA GLN A 529 -22.68 23.16 -20.61
C GLN A 529 -23.56 22.82 -19.41
N LEU A 530 -23.38 21.62 -18.87
CA LEU A 530 -23.92 21.22 -17.59
C LEU A 530 -22.94 21.68 -16.51
N GLU A 531 -23.33 22.60 -15.67
CA GLU A 531 -22.49 23.20 -14.65
C GLU A 531 -22.49 22.38 -13.35
N ASP A 532 -23.65 21.81 -13.04
CA ASP A 532 -23.80 20.91 -11.90
C ASP A 532 -23.76 19.45 -12.38
N GLU A 533 -22.80 18.71 -11.90
CA GLU A 533 -22.64 17.29 -12.24
C GLU A 533 -23.76 16.42 -11.65
N ASP A 534 -24.33 16.85 -10.52
CA ASP A 534 -25.38 16.15 -9.81
C ASP A 534 -26.78 16.56 -10.29
N ASP A 535 -26.89 17.60 -11.10
CA ASP A 535 -28.16 18.06 -11.62
C ASP A 535 -28.16 18.32 -13.13
N ALA A 536 -28.37 17.28 -13.91
CA ALA A 536 -28.49 17.37 -15.37
C ALA A 536 -29.84 17.92 -15.86
N ARG A 537 -30.70 18.45 -14.96
CA ARG A 537 -31.96 19.13 -15.39
C ARG A 537 -31.69 20.43 -16.09
N PHE A 538 -30.62 21.13 -15.74
CA PHE A 538 -30.28 22.44 -16.22
C PHE A 538 -28.98 22.45 -16.99
N ALA A 539 -28.87 23.29 -17.99
CA ALA A 539 -27.62 23.50 -18.71
C ALA A 539 -27.55 24.97 -19.17
N SER A 540 -26.36 25.53 -19.15
CA SER A 540 -26.10 26.83 -19.77
C SER A 540 -25.83 26.67 -21.26
N VAL A 541 -26.24 27.67 -22.06
CA VAL A 541 -26.04 27.72 -23.50
C VAL A 541 -25.24 28.96 -23.85
N SER A 542 -24.22 28.78 -24.70
CA SER A 542 -23.41 29.87 -25.22
C SER A 542 -23.18 29.71 -26.73
N THR A 543 -22.88 30.82 -27.42
CA THR A 543 -22.47 30.80 -28.82
C THR A 543 -21.15 30.06 -29.01
N GLU A 544 -20.76 29.72 -30.26
CA GLU A 544 -19.44 29.14 -30.54
C GLU A 544 -18.30 30.05 -30.07
N ARG A 545 -18.50 31.35 -30.02
CA ARG A 545 -17.54 32.35 -29.57
C ARG A 545 -17.49 32.49 -28.04
N GLY A 546 -18.37 31.77 -27.31
CA GLY A 546 -18.40 31.77 -25.84
C GLY A 546 -19.33 32.78 -25.21
N GLU A 547 -20.12 33.54 -26.02
CA GLU A 547 -21.11 34.47 -25.48
C GLU A 547 -22.24 33.69 -24.81
N PHE A 548 -22.51 33.98 -23.55
CA PHE A 548 -23.60 33.37 -22.80
C PHE A 548 -24.96 33.81 -23.28
N LEU A 549 -25.82 32.84 -23.57
CA LEU A 549 -27.18 33.09 -24.09
C LEU A 549 -28.26 32.90 -23.01
N GLY A 550 -28.07 32.00 -22.10
CA GLY A 550 -29.05 31.70 -21.06
C GLY A 550 -29.03 30.25 -20.59
N VAL A 551 -29.91 29.93 -19.66
CA VAL A 551 -30.10 28.58 -19.12
C VAL A 551 -31.27 27.89 -19.77
N VAL A 552 -31.10 26.61 -20.09
CA VAL A 552 -32.11 25.72 -20.63
C VAL A 552 -32.44 24.59 -19.68
N ARG A 553 -33.65 24.06 -19.71
CA ARG A 553 -34.10 22.96 -18.86
C ARG A 553 -34.39 21.71 -19.69
N ALA A 554 -34.10 20.57 -19.15
CA ALA A 554 -34.42 19.28 -19.75
C ALA A 554 -35.97 19.13 -19.87
N ALA A 555 -36.42 18.55 -20.97
CA ALA A 555 -37.83 18.21 -21.17
C ALA A 555 -38.19 16.91 -20.42
N PRO A 556 -39.46 16.64 -20.14
CA PRO A 556 -39.90 15.37 -19.60
C PRO A 556 -39.33 14.18 -20.38
N PRO A 557 -38.98 13.07 -19.71
CA PRO A 557 -39.19 12.73 -18.29
C PRO A 557 -38.05 13.15 -17.34
N TRP A 558 -37.18 14.10 -17.77
CA TRP A 558 -35.93 14.48 -17.10
C TRP A 558 -35.99 15.82 -16.36
N ASN A 559 -37.14 16.42 -16.27
CA ASN A 559 -37.28 17.79 -15.81
C ASN A 559 -37.64 17.99 -14.34
N ARG A 560 -37.99 16.91 -13.60
CA ARG A 560 -38.46 17.02 -12.22
C ARG A 560 -37.38 16.77 -11.19
N SER A 561 -36.86 15.56 -11.14
CA SER A 561 -35.87 15.15 -10.12
C SER A 561 -34.42 15.41 -10.54
N PRO A 562 -33.54 15.85 -9.63
CA PRO A 562 -32.12 15.98 -9.90
C PRO A 562 -31.55 14.61 -10.24
N HIS A 563 -30.63 14.55 -11.18
CA HIS A 563 -30.01 13.33 -11.64
C HIS A 563 -28.72 13.63 -12.41
N THR A 564 -27.77 12.71 -12.31
CA THR A 564 -26.53 12.77 -13.09
C THR A 564 -26.73 12.23 -14.52
N LEU A 565 -25.75 12.52 -15.37
CA LEU A 565 -25.75 11.89 -16.72
C LEU A 565 -25.56 10.36 -16.64
N TYR A 566 -24.83 9.88 -15.66
CA TYR A 566 -24.66 8.45 -15.43
C TYR A 566 -26.02 7.77 -15.13
N MET A 567 -26.81 8.36 -14.23
CA MET A 567 -28.18 7.88 -13.96
C MET A 567 -29.03 7.85 -15.20
N ARG A 568 -28.98 8.92 -16.02
CA ARG A 568 -29.71 8.99 -17.27
C ARG A 568 -29.34 7.88 -18.25
N GLN A 569 -28.05 7.60 -18.38
CA GLN A 569 -27.55 6.49 -19.21
C GLN A 569 -28.00 5.12 -18.68
N ALA A 570 -27.96 4.91 -17.37
CA ALA A 570 -28.44 3.69 -16.74
C ALA A 570 -29.94 3.46 -16.97
N ILE A 571 -30.74 4.49 -16.76
CA ILE A 571 -32.20 4.44 -17.01
C ILE A 571 -32.49 4.11 -18.50
N ARG A 572 -31.78 4.75 -19.43
CA ARG A 572 -31.91 4.45 -20.86
C ARG A 572 -31.43 3.04 -21.22
N ALA A 573 -30.42 2.51 -20.55
CA ALA A 573 -30.02 1.12 -20.75
C ALA A 573 -31.11 0.12 -20.31
N LEU A 574 -31.77 0.40 -19.18
CA LEU A 574 -32.89 -0.40 -18.68
C LEU A 574 -34.11 -0.30 -19.63
N GLU A 575 -34.41 0.90 -20.11
CA GLU A 575 -35.49 1.13 -21.10
C GLU A 575 -35.22 0.34 -22.40
N LYS A 576 -34.02 0.39 -22.95
CA LYS A 576 -33.62 -0.39 -24.13
C LYS A 576 -33.80 -1.90 -23.91
N ARG A 577 -33.57 -2.38 -22.72
CA ARG A 577 -33.77 -3.79 -22.32
C ARG A 577 -35.23 -4.14 -22.00
N ARG A 578 -36.17 -3.16 -22.18
CA ARG A 578 -37.58 -3.29 -21.83
C ARG A 578 -37.86 -3.64 -20.37
N MET A 579 -36.92 -3.28 -19.49
CA MET A 579 -37.03 -3.51 -18.04
C MET A 579 -37.68 -2.32 -17.35
N LEU A 580 -37.71 -1.18 -17.99
CA LEU A 580 -38.30 0.07 -17.50
C LEU A 580 -39.02 0.76 -18.63
N HIS A 581 -40.22 1.31 -18.35
CA HIS A 581 -41.06 2.00 -19.32
C HIS A 581 -41.20 3.46 -18.90
N LEU A 582 -40.70 4.37 -19.73
CA LEU A 582 -40.84 5.81 -19.50
C LEU A 582 -41.99 6.38 -20.36
N THR A 583 -42.92 7.02 -19.71
CA THR A 583 -43.94 7.83 -20.37
C THR A 583 -43.56 9.30 -20.27
N GLY A 584 -44.12 10.15 -21.14
CA GLY A 584 -43.84 11.60 -21.10
C GLY A 584 -44.36 12.29 -19.84
N GLN A 585 -45.14 11.62 -19.01
CA GLN A 585 -45.71 12.18 -17.77
C GLN A 585 -45.01 11.70 -16.49
N CYS A 586 -44.28 10.60 -16.55
CA CYS A 586 -43.57 10.07 -15.39
C CYS A 586 -42.21 10.78 -15.17
N ASP A 587 -41.70 10.72 -13.95
CA ASP A 587 -40.34 11.12 -13.64
C ASP A 587 -39.41 9.92 -13.80
N ALA A 588 -38.36 10.06 -14.60
CA ALA A 588 -37.46 8.96 -14.92
C ALA A 588 -36.70 8.44 -13.72
N VAL A 589 -36.39 9.30 -12.75
CA VAL A 589 -35.67 8.94 -11.53
C VAL A 589 -36.58 8.16 -10.58
N GLU A 590 -37.82 8.62 -10.42
CA GLU A 590 -38.83 7.88 -9.63
C GLU A 590 -39.10 6.49 -10.20
N GLU A 591 -39.19 6.37 -11.54
CA GLU A 591 -39.37 5.06 -12.18
C GLU A 591 -38.16 4.12 -11.97
N LEU A 592 -36.95 4.66 -11.99
CA LEU A 592 -35.75 3.86 -11.62
C LEU A 592 -35.85 3.36 -10.20
N ILE A 593 -36.28 4.19 -9.26
CA ILE A 593 -36.45 3.83 -7.85
C ILE A 593 -37.52 2.76 -7.71
N ARG A 594 -38.70 2.93 -8.31
CA ARG A 594 -39.76 1.91 -8.30
C ARG A 594 -39.31 0.57 -8.87
N TYR A 595 -38.58 0.62 -9.99
CA TYR A 595 -38.03 -0.58 -10.59
C TYR A 595 -37.07 -1.32 -9.63
N ALA A 596 -36.17 -0.57 -9.00
CA ALA A 596 -35.21 -1.13 -8.07
C ALA A 596 -35.89 -1.69 -6.79
N GLU A 597 -36.96 -1.04 -6.33
CA GLU A 597 -37.75 -1.49 -5.16
C GLU A 597 -38.65 -2.68 -5.49
N GLY A 598 -39.24 -2.71 -6.67
CA GLY A 598 -40.11 -3.78 -7.14
C GLY A 598 -39.41 -5.08 -7.50
N SER A 599 -38.08 -5.04 -7.62
CA SER A 599 -37.30 -6.25 -7.88
C SER A 599 -37.34 -7.19 -6.70
N LYS A 600 -38.10 -8.29 -6.84
CA LYS A 600 -38.26 -9.34 -5.80
C LYS A 600 -36.97 -10.12 -5.50
N ASP A 601 -35.97 -9.97 -6.33
CA ASP A 601 -34.71 -10.68 -6.18
C ASP A 601 -33.75 -9.90 -5.28
N LYS A 602 -33.96 -10.01 -3.96
CA LYS A 602 -33.12 -9.40 -2.92
C LYS A 602 -31.64 -9.84 -2.95
N LYS A 603 -31.30 -10.83 -3.78
CA LYS A 603 -29.94 -11.34 -3.93
C LYS A 603 -29.11 -10.55 -4.93
N LEU A 604 -29.74 -9.79 -5.82
CA LEU A 604 -29.01 -8.95 -6.78
C LEU A 604 -28.56 -7.65 -6.13
N PRO A 605 -27.30 -7.21 -6.35
CA PRO A 605 -26.85 -5.91 -5.88
C PRO A 605 -27.65 -4.80 -6.57
N PRO A 606 -27.97 -3.71 -5.87
CA PRO A 606 -28.66 -2.57 -6.48
C PRO A 606 -27.78 -1.97 -7.55
N HIS A 607 -28.42 -1.44 -8.61
CA HIS A 607 -27.71 -0.69 -9.62
C HIS A 607 -27.09 0.56 -8.98
N PRO A 608 -25.81 0.90 -9.22
CA PRO A 608 -25.15 2.06 -8.60
C PRO A 608 -25.93 3.38 -8.83
N ALA A 609 -26.52 3.54 -10.01
CA ALA A 609 -27.38 4.70 -10.32
C ALA A 609 -28.60 4.84 -9.39
N TYR A 610 -29.11 3.75 -8.84
CA TYR A 610 -30.19 3.79 -7.87
C TYR A 610 -29.74 4.39 -6.53
N LEU A 611 -28.56 4.02 -6.07
CA LEU A 611 -27.98 4.56 -4.82
C LEU A 611 -27.71 6.05 -4.96
N GLU A 612 -27.18 6.46 -6.09
CA GLU A 612 -26.92 7.85 -6.43
C GLU A 612 -28.23 8.65 -6.53
N ALA A 613 -29.25 8.10 -7.16
CA ALA A 613 -30.58 8.72 -7.26
C ALA A 613 -31.18 9.02 -5.88
N ARG A 614 -31.14 8.06 -4.99
CA ARG A 614 -31.64 8.21 -3.62
C ARG A 614 -30.91 9.29 -2.86
N ARG A 615 -29.60 9.29 -2.92
CA ARG A 615 -28.77 10.31 -2.28
C ARG A 615 -29.09 11.71 -2.78
N LEU A 616 -29.18 11.91 -4.08
CA LEU A 616 -29.49 13.21 -4.67
C LEU A 616 -30.90 13.69 -4.33
N LEU A 617 -31.89 12.80 -4.33
CA LEU A 617 -33.25 13.16 -3.91
C LEU A 617 -33.29 13.55 -2.43
N GLN A 618 -32.56 12.88 -1.56
CA GLN A 618 -32.49 13.23 -0.15
C GLN A 618 -31.83 14.59 0.04
N GLN A 619 -30.71 14.86 -0.60
CA GLN A 619 -30.06 16.17 -0.54
C GLN A 619 -30.94 17.28 -1.07
N HIS A 620 -31.63 17.03 -2.17
CA HIS A 620 -32.57 18.00 -2.74
C HIS A 620 -33.77 18.27 -1.82
N ALA A 621 -34.31 17.22 -1.20
CA ALA A 621 -35.41 17.37 -0.23
C ALA A 621 -34.96 18.17 1.02
N GLN A 622 -33.75 17.92 1.52
CA GLN A 622 -33.16 18.69 2.61
C GLN A 622 -32.96 20.17 2.26
N ALA A 623 -32.47 20.45 1.05
CA ALA A 623 -32.31 21.80 0.55
C ALA A 623 -33.66 22.56 0.41
N LEU A 624 -34.71 21.89 -0.07
CA LEU A 624 -36.03 22.45 -0.19
C LEU A 624 -36.73 22.68 1.18
N ALA A 625 -36.44 21.84 2.19
CA ALA A 625 -36.98 21.99 3.52
C ALA A 625 -36.38 23.18 4.30
N GLY A 626 -35.47 23.93 3.70
CA GLY A 626 -34.84 25.10 4.32
C GLY A 626 -33.98 24.77 5.55
N GLN A 627 -33.57 23.51 5.74
CA GLN A 627 -32.62 23.18 6.78
C GLN A 627 -31.27 23.84 6.44
N PRO A 628 -30.70 24.67 7.34
CA PRO A 628 -29.44 25.31 7.06
C PRO A 628 -28.39 24.22 6.86
N VAL A 629 -27.64 24.33 5.77
CA VAL A 629 -26.38 23.61 5.64
C VAL A 629 -25.60 23.90 6.91
N PRO A 630 -25.18 22.91 7.71
CA PRO A 630 -24.47 23.16 8.95
C PRO A 630 -23.31 24.10 8.67
N ALA A 631 -23.33 25.25 9.35
CA ALA A 631 -22.24 26.21 9.24
C ALA A 631 -20.95 25.49 9.67
N PRO A 632 -19.82 25.68 8.96
CA PRO A 632 -18.56 25.12 9.40
C PRO A 632 -18.29 25.59 10.83
N PRO A 633 -17.80 24.71 11.74
CA PRO A 633 -17.50 25.13 13.10
C PRO A 633 -16.56 26.32 13.02
N ALA A 634 -16.88 27.36 13.79
CA ALA A 634 -16.03 28.53 13.91
C ALA A 634 -14.63 28.05 14.36
N PRO A 635 -13.55 28.67 13.88
CA PRO A 635 -12.22 28.36 14.38
C PRO A 635 -12.25 28.57 15.89
N HIS A 636 -11.90 27.53 16.64
CA HIS A 636 -11.90 27.57 18.10
C HIS A 636 -10.95 28.68 18.56
N GLY A 637 -11.54 29.83 19.00
CA GLY A 637 -10.87 30.76 19.90
C GLY A 637 -10.75 30.09 21.27
N GLU A 638 -9.64 30.29 21.93
CA GLU A 638 -9.39 29.84 23.29
C GLU A 638 -10.57 30.21 24.20
N GLY A 639 -11.29 29.24 24.70
CA GLY A 639 -12.40 29.43 25.63
C GLY A 639 -13.31 28.23 25.66
N SER A 640 -13.12 27.39 26.64
CA SER A 640 -14.03 26.30 26.95
C SER A 640 -15.37 26.83 27.37
N ASP A 641 -16.42 26.66 26.60
CA ASP A 641 -17.79 26.59 27.12
C ASP A 641 -18.64 25.80 26.11
N TYR A 642 -18.95 24.56 26.45
CA TYR A 642 -20.00 23.81 25.80
C TYR A 642 -21.36 24.46 26.11
N PRO A 643 -22.19 24.82 25.12
CA PRO A 643 -23.53 25.24 25.40
C PRO A 643 -24.36 24.09 25.97
N PRO A 644 -25.22 24.34 26.97
CA PRO A 644 -26.08 23.31 27.54
C PRO A 644 -27.09 22.79 26.49
N GLY A 645 -27.28 21.50 26.53
CA GLY A 645 -27.97 20.65 25.60
C GLY A 645 -29.24 21.18 24.94
N VAL A 646 -29.24 21.09 23.62
CA VAL A 646 -30.47 21.02 22.84
C VAL A 646 -31.02 19.60 23.01
N THR A 647 -32.14 19.46 23.69
CA THR A 647 -32.93 18.23 23.77
C THR A 647 -33.47 17.92 22.39
N THR A 648 -32.75 17.12 21.63
CA THR A 648 -33.32 16.46 20.46
C THR A 648 -34.05 15.22 20.92
N GLU A 649 -35.26 15.01 20.41
CA GLU A 649 -35.98 13.75 20.61
C GLU A 649 -35.08 12.54 20.36
N PRO A 650 -35.19 11.48 21.16
CA PRO A 650 -34.29 10.34 21.04
C PRO A 650 -34.48 9.65 19.70
N ARG A 651 -33.55 9.91 18.78
CA ARG A 651 -33.42 9.07 17.59
C ARG A 651 -33.08 7.66 18.04
N ARG A 652 -33.78 6.66 17.51
CA ARG A 652 -33.53 5.24 17.83
C ARG A 652 -32.03 4.95 17.74
N PRO A 653 -31.38 4.57 18.84
CA PRO A 653 -29.98 4.23 18.81
C PRO A 653 -29.78 3.00 17.89
N LEU A 654 -28.76 3.05 17.07
CA LEU A 654 -28.27 1.85 16.43
C LEU A 654 -27.90 0.84 17.51
N PRO A 655 -28.18 -0.46 17.33
CA PRO A 655 -27.71 -1.45 18.26
C PRO A 655 -26.20 -1.29 18.41
N PRO A 656 -25.67 -1.35 19.64
CA PRO A 656 -24.25 -1.17 19.87
C PRO A 656 -23.49 -2.20 19.05
N MET A 657 -22.62 -1.73 18.16
CA MET A 657 -21.67 -2.58 17.47
C MET A 657 -20.83 -3.25 18.55
N GLN A 658 -20.99 -4.55 18.72
CA GLN A 658 -20.09 -5.32 19.56
C GLN A 658 -18.70 -5.25 18.93
N MET A 659 -17.90 -4.33 19.42
CA MET A 659 -16.48 -4.29 19.11
C MET A 659 -15.90 -5.62 19.57
N ALA A 660 -15.36 -6.38 18.65
CA ALA A 660 -14.61 -7.59 18.98
C ALA A 660 -13.55 -7.21 20.02
N LYS A 661 -13.68 -7.76 21.23
CA LYS A 661 -12.67 -7.59 22.27
C LYS A 661 -11.35 -8.10 21.70
N THR A 662 -10.39 -7.22 21.57
CA THR A 662 -9.00 -7.60 21.28
C THR A 662 -8.46 -8.37 22.46
N TRP A 663 -8.02 -9.59 22.22
CA TRP A 663 -7.06 -10.32 23.03
C TRP A 663 -5.67 -10.03 22.47
#